data_1d724275e517219f890699651115a7c7
#
_entry.id   1d724275e517219f890699651115a7c7
#
_cell.length_a   1.000
_cell.length_b   1.000
_cell.length_c   1.000
_cell.angle_alpha   90.00
_cell.angle_beta   90.00
_cell.angle_gamma   90.00
#
_symmetry.space_group_name_H-M   'P 1'
#
loop_
_entity.id
_entity.type
_entity.pdbx_description
1 polymer ?
#
loop_
_entity_poly.entity_id
_entity_poly.type
_entity_poly.pdbx_seq_one_letter_code
_entity_poly.pdbx_strand_id
1 'polypeptide(L)'
;MFKTFFITLTIFFLIITSALSEKIKKYEVSGNNRISNETIILFGEIDTDKDLNDKDLNIIIKNLYETNFFKDVKLEIKNGILYINVVENPIIQLVDINGIKADKIKNPILESLNLKRNNSFIEYLAKKDKEKFINLLKDSGYYFADVKLKIINNSNNTVNLIYDVNLGKKAKIRKIKFIGDKKYKNRKLYRIIASEENKFWKFLSSNKFLDQSRIDLDNRLLENFYRNKGFYNVKIQNSFAQYQEDGFFDLIFNIDAGEKFFFKNLKINIPTDYDRKNFSDIESLFEKLKNKPYSYNRVEKILDQIENIALRDEYESINASVQMNIVENNKLIFIVSLEETKKKYIERVNIFGNTVTREEVLRNALIIDEGDAYNKILHTKSINNIKSLNFFKKVSSNVVDGSSEDQKIITIEVQEMPTGEISAGAGVGTSGSSIGFGIKEKNFFGKGIQLDANLELSEETIRGKFSSVNPNWRGTDQSLIFNIQSSETDRIKAFGYKTTTTGFTLGTRFEYYEDLFLIPSISNYYESLKTSSTASSNLQKQRGTYFDTDFDYIIDYDKRNQKFQTTDGFRSKFSQSIPIVSDTNAISNGYEFNAYHEISDGMIGSFNFYSKAINSITGDDVRISERLYMPTSKLRGFERGKIGPVDNSDYVGGNYVSAINLAATLPHFVPNVQNADFSVFYDVGNVWGVDYSSAVDESNKLRSAVGIAIDWYTPIGPLSFSYAAPLTKASTDKTESFRFNLGTTF
;
A
#
# COMPACT_ATOMS: atom_id res chain seq x y z
N MET A 1 -40.54 20.58 79.91
CA MET A 1 -39.57 20.64 78.79
C MET A 1 -39.20 19.25 78.21
N PHE A 2 -39.07 18.19 78.98
CA PHE A 2 -38.71 16.83 78.46
C PHE A 2 -39.85 16.10 77.74
N LYS A 3 -41.11 16.34 78.06
CA LYS A 3 -42.28 15.69 77.44
C LYS A 3 -42.59 16.28 76.06
N THR A 4 -42.35 17.56 75.83
CA THR A 4 -42.54 18.22 74.52
C THR A 4 -41.42 17.88 73.53
N PHE A 5 -40.17 17.60 73.98
CA PHE A 5 -39.08 17.19 73.15
C PHE A 5 -39.25 15.75 72.62
N PHE A 6 -39.87 14.84 73.41
CA PHE A 6 -40.13 13.48 72.98
C PHE A 6 -41.30 13.36 71.99
N ILE A 7 -42.28 14.26 72.08
CA ILE A 7 -43.41 14.30 71.11
C ILE A 7 -42.93 14.90 69.76
N THR A 8 -42.08 15.91 69.78
CA THR A 8 -41.50 16.43 68.53
C THR A 8 -40.51 15.48 67.86
N LEU A 9 -39.77 14.68 68.60
CA LEU A 9 -38.85 13.65 68.06
C LEU A 9 -39.62 12.44 67.48
N THR A 10 -40.78 12.07 68.09
CA THR A 10 -41.65 11.00 67.51
C THR A 10 -42.43 11.47 66.29
N ILE A 11 -42.80 12.74 66.18
CA ILE A 11 -43.42 13.28 64.97
C ILE A 11 -42.39 13.45 63.84
N PHE A 12 -41.12 13.76 64.14
CA PHE A 12 -40.02 13.83 63.13
C PHE A 12 -39.62 12.45 62.59
N PHE A 13 -39.83 11.37 63.37
CA PHE A 13 -39.56 10.00 62.92
C PHE A 13 -40.74 9.39 62.14
N LEU A 14 -41.93 10.01 62.14
CA LEU A 14 -43.11 9.55 61.38
C LEU A 14 -43.21 10.20 59.97
N ILE A 15 -42.29 11.09 59.59
CA ILE A 15 -42.23 11.70 58.23
C ILE A 15 -41.10 11.10 57.44
N ILE A 16 -40.57 9.96 57.82
CA ILE A 16 -39.83 9.12 56.89
C ILE A 16 -40.91 8.40 56.03
N THR A 17 -41.38 9.08 54.97
CA THR A 17 -42.12 8.41 53.94
C THR A 17 -41.21 7.34 53.33
N SER A 18 -41.46 6.09 53.79
CA SER A 18 -41.01 4.91 53.08
C SER A 18 -41.39 5.08 51.63
N ALA A 19 -40.41 5.10 50.74
CA ALA A 19 -40.66 4.91 49.32
C ALA A 19 -41.38 3.57 49.20
N LEU A 20 -42.70 3.61 49.07
CA LEU A 20 -43.53 2.43 48.91
C LEU A 20 -43.20 1.88 47.52
N SER A 21 -42.48 0.77 47.50
CA SER A 21 -42.38 -0.07 46.31
C SER A 21 -43.80 -0.61 46.05
N GLU A 22 -44.38 -0.26 44.95
CA GLU A 22 -45.74 -0.68 44.58
C GLU A 22 -45.62 -1.84 43.57
N LYS A 23 -46.21 -2.99 43.89
CA LYS A 23 -46.21 -4.16 43.02
C LYS A 23 -47.07 -3.88 41.77
N ILE A 24 -46.44 -3.95 40.58
CA ILE A 24 -47.14 -3.69 39.31
C ILE A 24 -47.94 -4.91 38.90
N LYS A 25 -49.24 -4.69 38.68
CA LYS A 25 -50.17 -5.71 38.20
C LYS A 25 -50.50 -5.55 36.72
N LYS A 26 -50.28 -4.38 36.17
CA LYS A 26 -50.65 -4.04 34.78
C LYS A 26 -49.77 -2.88 34.29
N TYR A 27 -49.57 -2.78 33.00
CA TYR A 27 -48.98 -1.61 32.34
C TYR A 27 -49.94 -1.01 31.31
N GLU A 28 -49.88 0.28 31.12
CA GLU A 28 -50.63 1.01 30.10
C GLU A 28 -49.67 1.93 29.35
N VAL A 29 -49.53 1.67 28.02
CA VAL A 29 -48.64 2.44 27.14
C VAL A 29 -49.49 3.41 26.33
N SER A 30 -49.02 4.65 26.22
CA SER A 30 -49.69 5.67 25.42
C SER A 30 -48.65 6.55 24.68
N GLY A 31 -49.09 7.13 23.56
CA GLY A 31 -48.24 8.01 22.73
C GLY A 31 -47.39 7.27 21.70
N ASN A 32 -47.39 5.94 21.71
CA ASN A 32 -46.78 5.12 20.68
C ASN A 32 -47.74 4.97 19.48
N ASN A 33 -47.19 5.15 18.28
CA ASN A 33 -47.93 5.00 17.02
C ASN A 33 -47.37 3.86 16.15
N ARG A 34 -46.08 3.69 16.15
CA ARG A 34 -45.33 2.75 15.30
C ARG A 34 -44.79 1.58 16.10
N ILE A 35 -44.33 1.84 17.30
CA ILE A 35 -43.67 0.85 18.16
C ILE A 35 -44.74 0.20 19.00
N SER A 36 -44.83 -1.15 18.95
CA SER A 36 -45.84 -1.88 19.70
C SER A 36 -45.59 -1.82 21.21
N ASN A 37 -46.66 -2.01 22.00
CA ASN A 37 -46.55 -2.03 23.45
C ASN A 37 -45.59 -3.13 23.92
N GLU A 38 -45.61 -4.30 23.29
CA GLU A 38 -44.73 -5.43 23.59
C GLU A 38 -43.28 -5.09 23.36
N THR A 39 -42.97 -4.33 22.30
CA THR A 39 -41.62 -3.87 21.98
C THR A 39 -41.11 -2.88 23.05
N ILE A 40 -41.99 -1.98 23.55
CA ILE A 40 -41.63 -1.03 24.61
C ILE A 40 -41.35 -1.75 25.92
N ILE A 41 -42.13 -2.76 26.25
CA ILE A 41 -41.94 -3.59 27.44
C ILE A 41 -40.62 -4.36 27.37
N LEU A 42 -40.33 -4.96 26.20
CA LEU A 42 -39.12 -5.74 25.96
C LEU A 42 -37.87 -4.87 26.10
N PHE A 43 -37.82 -3.74 25.42
CA PHE A 43 -36.64 -2.83 25.46
C PHE A 43 -36.52 -2.11 26.80
N GLY A 44 -37.61 -1.86 27.50
CA GLY A 44 -37.57 -1.32 28.85
C GLY A 44 -37.15 -2.35 29.90
N GLU A 45 -37.06 -3.63 29.53
CA GLU A 45 -36.83 -4.75 30.46
C GLU A 45 -37.83 -4.72 31.64
N ILE A 46 -39.11 -4.45 31.31
CA ILE A 46 -40.15 -4.25 32.29
C ILE A 46 -40.74 -5.62 32.70
N ASP A 47 -40.47 -5.97 33.95
CA ASP A 47 -41.02 -7.19 34.56
C ASP A 47 -42.27 -6.85 35.40
N THR A 48 -43.41 -7.44 35.06
CA THR A 48 -44.71 -7.18 35.72
C THR A 48 -44.87 -7.86 37.07
N ASP A 49 -43.97 -8.76 37.46
CA ASP A 49 -44.03 -9.47 38.75
C ASP A 49 -43.10 -8.88 39.80
N LYS A 50 -42.37 -7.82 39.45
CA LYS A 50 -41.34 -7.20 40.30
C LYS A 50 -41.86 -5.92 40.97
N ASP A 51 -41.47 -5.71 42.21
CA ASP A 51 -41.66 -4.45 42.92
C ASP A 51 -40.69 -3.40 42.34
N LEU A 52 -41.20 -2.38 41.64
CA LEU A 52 -40.35 -1.33 41.06
C LEU A 52 -40.19 -0.16 42.02
N ASN A 53 -38.97 0.29 42.16
CA ASN A 53 -38.60 1.49 42.91
C ASN A 53 -38.11 2.58 41.94
N ASP A 54 -37.84 3.80 42.42
CA ASP A 54 -37.35 4.92 41.61
C ASP A 54 -36.07 4.62 40.83
N LYS A 55 -35.21 3.72 41.33
CA LYS A 55 -33.99 3.32 40.60
C LYS A 55 -34.34 2.43 39.40
N ASP A 56 -35.27 1.50 39.59
CA ASP A 56 -35.72 0.63 38.50
C ASP A 56 -36.45 1.46 37.42
N LEU A 57 -37.27 2.43 37.79
CA LEU A 57 -37.90 3.37 36.84
C LEU A 57 -36.86 4.16 36.03
N ASN A 58 -35.81 4.62 36.68
CA ASN A 58 -34.70 5.30 36.00
C ASN A 58 -33.93 4.40 35.05
N ILE A 59 -33.80 3.10 35.37
CA ILE A 59 -33.17 2.10 34.46
C ILE A 59 -34.07 1.89 33.24
N ILE A 60 -35.37 1.72 33.44
CA ILE A 60 -36.36 1.57 32.36
C ILE A 60 -36.32 2.79 31.41
N ILE A 61 -36.33 4.00 31.98
CA ILE A 61 -36.22 5.24 31.20
C ILE A 61 -34.93 5.25 30.39
N LYS A 62 -33.80 4.91 31.03
CA LYS A 62 -32.50 4.85 30.37
C LYS A 62 -32.50 3.85 29.21
N ASN A 63 -32.98 2.62 29.46
CA ASN A 63 -33.05 1.56 28.45
C ASN A 63 -33.88 2.01 27.24
N LEU A 64 -35.04 2.63 27.49
CA LEU A 64 -35.90 3.15 26.42
C LEU A 64 -35.25 4.29 25.64
N TYR A 65 -34.53 5.22 26.28
CA TYR A 65 -33.78 6.27 25.58
C TYR A 65 -32.61 5.71 24.78
N GLU A 66 -31.91 4.69 25.26
CA GLU A 66 -30.79 4.04 24.56
C GLU A 66 -31.22 3.41 23.24
N THR A 67 -32.49 3.05 23.07
CA THR A 67 -33.04 2.57 21.78
C THR A 67 -33.03 3.63 20.68
N ASN A 68 -32.99 4.91 21.05
CA ASN A 68 -33.16 6.06 20.16
C ASN A 68 -34.52 6.16 19.48
N PHE A 69 -35.51 5.37 19.90
CA PHE A 69 -36.88 5.42 19.34
C PHE A 69 -37.70 6.55 19.89
N PHE A 70 -37.41 7.02 21.09
CA PHE A 70 -38.25 7.95 21.81
C PHE A 70 -37.55 9.30 22.01
N LYS A 71 -38.33 10.37 21.81
CA LYS A 71 -37.98 11.76 22.08
C LYS A 71 -38.21 12.12 23.54
N ASP A 72 -39.30 11.58 24.12
CA ASP A 72 -39.65 11.76 25.52
C ASP A 72 -40.26 10.47 26.08
N VAL A 73 -39.90 10.15 27.32
CA VAL A 73 -40.42 8.97 28.06
C VAL A 73 -40.76 9.41 29.47
N LYS A 74 -42.02 9.22 29.86
CA LYS A 74 -42.50 9.49 31.22
C LYS A 74 -43.11 8.24 31.79
N LEU A 75 -42.66 7.89 33.00
CA LEU A 75 -43.18 6.76 33.76
C LEU A 75 -43.86 7.27 35.02
N GLU A 76 -45.02 6.72 35.32
CA GLU A 76 -45.78 6.99 36.53
C GLU A 76 -46.46 5.72 37.04
N ILE A 77 -46.35 5.44 38.34
CA ILE A 77 -47.06 4.31 38.94
C ILE A 77 -48.26 4.87 39.74
N LYS A 78 -49.46 4.39 39.41
CA LYS A 78 -50.68 4.72 40.14
C LYS A 78 -51.52 3.46 40.34
N ASN A 79 -51.88 3.19 41.60
CA ASN A 79 -52.76 2.05 41.97
C ASN A 79 -52.27 0.71 41.42
N GLY A 80 -50.94 0.44 41.40
CA GLY A 80 -50.37 -0.79 40.87
C GLY A 80 -50.37 -0.92 39.35
N ILE A 81 -50.63 0.20 38.61
CA ILE A 81 -50.51 0.27 37.15
C ILE A 81 -49.34 1.15 36.78
N LEU A 82 -48.44 0.65 35.94
CA LEU A 82 -47.36 1.43 35.35
C LEU A 82 -47.86 2.12 34.08
N TYR A 83 -47.98 3.43 34.12
CA TYR A 83 -48.27 4.26 32.96
C TYR A 83 -46.97 4.65 32.25
N ILE A 84 -46.88 4.32 30.97
CA ILE A 84 -45.70 4.61 30.13
C ILE A 84 -46.15 5.54 29.03
N ASN A 85 -45.86 6.83 29.17
CA ASN A 85 -46.15 7.82 28.14
C ASN A 85 -44.90 8.07 27.31
N VAL A 86 -44.95 7.80 26.01
CA VAL A 86 -43.83 7.98 25.11
C VAL A 86 -44.16 8.96 23.99
N VAL A 87 -43.13 9.63 23.50
CA VAL A 87 -43.20 10.41 22.27
C VAL A 87 -42.13 9.85 21.33
N GLU A 88 -42.58 9.29 20.22
CA GLU A 88 -41.66 8.67 19.25
C GLU A 88 -40.86 9.72 18.48
N ASN A 89 -39.57 9.42 18.29
CA ASN A 89 -38.71 10.16 17.36
C ASN A 89 -39.21 9.98 15.91
N PRO A 90 -39.25 11.04 15.08
CA PRO A 90 -39.53 10.89 13.66
C PRO A 90 -38.54 9.98 12.96
N ILE A 91 -38.97 9.28 11.90
CA ILE A 91 -38.07 8.51 11.04
C ILE A 91 -37.55 9.37 9.91
N ILE A 92 -36.27 9.18 9.58
CA ILE A 92 -35.64 9.83 8.44
C ILE A 92 -36.08 9.11 7.16
N GLN A 93 -36.88 9.78 6.33
CA GLN A 93 -37.33 9.26 5.05
C GLN A 93 -36.30 9.50 3.94
N LEU A 94 -35.63 10.66 3.97
CA LEU A 94 -34.64 11.05 2.97
C LEU A 94 -33.48 11.78 3.64
N VAL A 95 -32.25 11.47 3.19
CA VAL A 95 -31.07 12.29 3.44
C VAL A 95 -30.48 12.66 2.09
N ASP A 96 -30.39 13.96 1.80
CA ASP A 96 -29.85 14.45 0.53
C ASP A 96 -28.90 15.63 0.72
N ILE A 97 -27.99 15.79 -0.24
CA ILE A 97 -26.99 16.86 -0.27
C ILE A 97 -27.16 17.65 -1.56
N ASN A 98 -27.50 18.93 -1.40
CA ASN A 98 -27.55 19.89 -2.50
C ASN A 98 -26.26 20.70 -2.56
N GLY A 99 -25.88 21.15 -3.77
CA GLY A 99 -24.72 22.02 -3.98
C GLY A 99 -23.40 21.27 -4.24
N ILE A 100 -23.37 19.94 -4.11
CA ILE A 100 -22.23 19.10 -4.48
C ILE A 100 -22.61 18.23 -5.67
N LYS A 101 -21.94 18.46 -6.82
CA LYS A 101 -22.19 17.71 -8.07
C LYS A 101 -21.32 16.44 -8.19
N ALA A 102 -20.17 16.40 -7.49
CA ALA A 102 -19.20 15.34 -7.62
C ALA A 102 -19.50 14.18 -6.65
N ASP A 103 -19.88 13.02 -7.18
CA ASP A 103 -20.20 11.82 -6.39
C ASP A 103 -19.01 11.36 -5.53
N LYS A 104 -17.78 11.56 -6.00
CA LYS A 104 -16.55 11.28 -5.23
C LYS A 104 -16.47 12.06 -3.90
N ILE A 105 -17.17 13.19 -3.78
CA ILE A 105 -17.25 13.99 -2.54
C ILE A 105 -18.54 13.67 -1.81
N LYS A 106 -19.66 13.58 -2.53
CA LYS A 106 -21.00 13.39 -1.98
C LYS A 106 -21.14 12.04 -1.26
N ASN A 107 -20.73 10.93 -1.90
CA ASN A 107 -20.96 9.59 -1.39
C ASN A 107 -20.20 9.28 -0.08
N PRO A 108 -18.87 9.57 0.05
CA PRO A 108 -18.16 9.34 1.30
C PRO A 108 -18.75 10.14 2.47
N ILE A 109 -19.26 11.35 2.21
CA ILE A 109 -19.92 12.17 3.23
C ILE A 109 -21.21 11.48 3.68
N LEU A 110 -22.10 11.10 2.75
CA LEU A 110 -23.34 10.40 3.07
C LEU A 110 -23.11 9.11 3.86
N GLU A 111 -22.11 8.33 3.47
CA GLU A 111 -21.73 7.11 4.18
C GLU A 111 -21.24 7.37 5.60
N SER A 112 -20.60 8.51 5.85
CA SER A 112 -20.01 8.86 7.12
C SER A 112 -21.00 9.41 8.15
N LEU A 113 -22.17 9.90 7.73
CA LEU A 113 -23.18 10.46 8.62
C LEU A 113 -23.77 9.39 9.55
N ASN A 114 -24.08 9.78 10.79
CA ASN A 114 -24.77 8.90 11.74
C ASN A 114 -26.23 8.77 11.39
N LEU A 115 -26.86 9.86 10.96
CA LEU A 115 -28.27 9.89 10.57
C LEU A 115 -28.43 9.42 9.13
N LYS A 116 -29.02 8.25 8.96
CA LYS A 116 -29.27 7.61 7.66
C LYS A 116 -30.77 7.40 7.44
N ARG A 117 -31.15 7.15 6.20
CA ARG A 117 -32.52 6.76 5.84
C ARG A 117 -32.98 5.57 6.71
N ASN A 118 -34.22 5.59 7.17
CA ASN A 118 -34.87 4.62 8.04
C ASN A 118 -34.39 4.61 9.50
N ASN A 119 -33.45 5.49 9.90
CA ASN A 119 -33.08 5.66 11.30
C ASN A 119 -33.99 6.70 11.98
N SER A 120 -34.08 6.63 13.30
CA SER A 120 -34.73 7.68 14.11
C SER A 120 -33.96 9.00 14.01
N PHE A 121 -34.67 10.10 13.89
CA PHE A 121 -34.11 11.43 13.88
C PHE A 121 -33.81 11.91 15.31
N ILE A 122 -32.57 12.27 15.57
CA ILE A 122 -32.11 12.80 16.86
C ILE A 122 -31.41 14.13 16.61
N GLU A 123 -31.94 15.22 17.18
CA GLU A 123 -31.44 16.57 16.93
C GLU A 123 -29.96 16.75 17.31
N TYR A 124 -29.52 16.12 18.39
CA TYR A 124 -28.11 16.15 18.80
C TYR A 124 -27.18 15.52 17.74
N LEU A 125 -27.59 14.37 17.19
CA LEU A 125 -26.82 13.71 16.13
C LEU A 125 -26.82 14.54 14.84
N ALA A 126 -27.89 15.26 14.54
CA ALA A 126 -27.94 16.16 13.38
C ALA A 126 -26.94 17.33 13.48
N LYS A 127 -26.76 17.88 14.67
CA LYS A 127 -25.70 18.89 14.93
C LYS A 127 -24.32 18.29 14.75
N LYS A 128 -24.07 17.11 15.33
CA LYS A 128 -22.81 16.39 15.23
C LYS A 128 -22.48 15.99 13.78
N ASP A 129 -23.47 15.54 13.03
CA ASP A 129 -23.32 15.21 11.61
C ASP A 129 -22.99 16.46 10.77
N LYS A 130 -23.62 17.60 11.06
CA LYS A 130 -23.28 18.87 10.39
C LYS A 130 -21.82 19.27 10.62
N GLU A 131 -21.34 19.18 11.86
CA GLU A 131 -19.93 19.47 12.20
C GLU A 131 -18.98 18.51 11.50
N LYS A 132 -19.30 17.22 11.52
CA LYS A 132 -18.53 16.18 10.80
C LYS A 132 -18.49 16.44 9.30
N PHE A 133 -19.63 16.82 8.71
CA PHE A 133 -19.72 17.19 7.31
C PHE A 133 -18.79 18.38 6.96
N ILE A 134 -18.84 19.46 7.75
CA ILE A 134 -17.98 20.63 7.55
C ILE A 134 -16.50 20.22 7.60
N ASN A 135 -16.11 19.35 8.55
CA ASN A 135 -14.73 18.87 8.68
C ASN A 135 -14.29 18.04 7.46
N LEU A 136 -15.14 17.14 6.96
CA LEU A 136 -14.86 16.36 5.76
C LEU A 136 -14.70 17.25 4.50
N LEU A 137 -15.47 18.34 4.41
CA LEU A 137 -15.28 19.33 3.33
C LEU A 137 -13.96 20.09 3.48
N LYS A 138 -13.56 20.46 4.70
CA LYS A 138 -12.26 21.07 4.96
C LYS A 138 -11.11 20.13 4.59
N ASP A 139 -11.19 18.87 4.97
CA ASP A 139 -10.21 17.82 4.60
C ASP A 139 -10.13 17.63 3.08
N SER A 140 -11.23 17.88 2.38
CA SER A 140 -11.27 17.90 0.90
C SER A 140 -10.79 19.23 0.28
N GLY A 141 -10.32 20.18 1.10
CA GLY A 141 -9.79 21.49 0.68
C GLY A 141 -10.82 22.60 0.54
N TYR A 142 -12.07 22.36 0.96
CA TYR A 142 -13.14 23.39 0.93
C TYR A 142 -13.28 24.08 2.29
N TYR A 143 -12.29 24.86 2.67
CA TYR A 143 -12.19 25.49 4.00
C TYR A 143 -13.28 26.55 4.27
N PHE A 144 -13.84 27.13 3.22
CA PHE A 144 -14.91 28.14 3.29
C PHE A 144 -16.29 27.57 2.98
N ALA A 145 -16.44 26.23 3.00
CA ALA A 145 -17.73 25.63 2.77
C ALA A 145 -18.70 26.00 3.88
N ASP A 146 -19.89 26.43 3.50
CA ASP A 146 -21.05 26.62 4.39
C ASP A 146 -22.05 25.48 4.19
N VAL A 147 -22.49 24.88 5.29
CA VAL A 147 -23.44 23.77 5.30
C VAL A 147 -24.64 24.18 6.14
N LYS A 148 -25.80 24.27 5.49
CA LYS A 148 -27.07 24.53 6.13
C LYS A 148 -27.92 23.27 6.13
N LEU A 149 -28.25 22.76 7.32
CA LEU A 149 -29.17 21.63 7.46
C LEU A 149 -30.61 22.15 7.49
N LYS A 150 -31.43 21.66 6.56
CA LYS A 150 -32.89 21.84 6.56
C LYS A 150 -33.55 20.56 7.00
N ILE A 151 -34.41 20.66 8.01
CA ILE A 151 -35.23 19.56 8.53
C ILE A 151 -36.65 19.83 8.09
N ILE A 152 -37.20 18.98 7.25
CA ILE A 152 -38.57 19.08 6.75
C ILE A 152 -39.37 18.01 7.44
N ASN A 153 -40.31 18.44 8.29
CA ASN A 153 -41.25 17.54 8.95
C ASN A 153 -42.42 17.18 8.00
N ASN A 154 -42.67 15.91 7.86
CA ASN A 154 -43.79 15.38 7.08
C ASN A 154 -44.97 15.01 7.99
N SER A 155 -46.17 14.87 7.44
CA SER A 155 -47.42 14.60 8.18
C SER A 155 -47.50 13.26 8.89
N ASN A 156 -46.61 12.32 8.56
CA ASN A 156 -46.66 10.91 9.04
C ASN A 156 -45.52 10.61 10.05
N ASN A 157 -45.14 11.58 10.88
CA ASN A 157 -44.01 11.47 11.82
C ASN A 157 -42.70 11.03 11.17
N THR A 158 -42.44 11.53 9.94
CA THR A 158 -41.17 11.35 9.24
C THR A 158 -40.52 12.70 8.97
N VAL A 159 -39.21 12.68 8.73
CA VAL A 159 -38.43 13.89 8.40
C VAL A 159 -37.55 13.66 7.19
N ASN A 160 -37.37 14.72 6.40
CA ASN A 160 -36.32 14.77 5.37
C ASN A 160 -35.20 15.67 5.83
N LEU A 161 -33.96 15.19 5.71
CA LEU A 161 -32.76 15.93 6.02
C LEU A 161 -32.12 16.38 4.71
N ILE A 162 -32.06 17.69 4.48
CA ILE A 162 -31.44 18.26 3.28
C ILE A 162 -30.27 19.14 3.71
N TYR A 163 -29.07 18.76 3.32
CA TYR A 163 -27.85 19.54 3.52
C TYR A 163 -27.63 20.44 2.31
N ASP A 164 -27.93 21.74 2.45
CA ASP A 164 -27.61 22.75 1.43
C ASP A 164 -26.16 23.21 1.61
N VAL A 165 -25.33 22.94 0.65
CA VAL A 165 -23.89 23.16 0.71
C VAL A 165 -23.47 24.24 -0.30
N ASN A 166 -22.79 25.26 0.20
CA ASN A 166 -22.01 26.16 -0.63
C ASN A 166 -20.52 25.83 -0.44
N LEU A 167 -19.91 25.19 -1.42
CA LEU A 167 -18.51 24.76 -1.34
C LEU A 167 -17.50 25.92 -1.26
N GLY A 168 -17.83 27.09 -1.83
CA GLY A 168 -16.89 28.18 -1.94
C GLY A 168 -15.66 27.83 -2.80
N LYS A 169 -14.60 28.64 -2.69
CA LYS A 169 -13.32 28.40 -3.37
C LYS A 169 -12.49 27.37 -2.58
N LYS A 170 -11.76 26.49 -3.29
CA LYS A 170 -10.78 25.62 -2.62
C LYS A 170 -9.64 26.43 -2.02
N ALA A 171 -9.32 26.13 -0.76
CA ALA A 171 -8.18 26.73 -0.06
C ALA A 171 -6.86 26.24 -0.69
N LYS A 172 -6.02 27.16 -1.16
CA LYS A 172 -4.73 26.88 -1.79
C LYS A 172 -3.58 27.34 -0.91
N ILE A 173 -2.52 26.56 -0.85
CA ILE A 173 -1.30 26.95 -0.12
C ILE A 173 -0.50 27.88 -1.03
N ARG A 174 -0.39 29.17 -0.63
CA ARG A 174 0.41 30.18 -1.34
C ARG A 174 1.90 29.99 -1.06
N LYS A 175 2.26 29.88 0.22
CA LYS A 175 3.63 29.76 0.69
C LYS A 175 3.71 28.90 1.93
N ILE A 176 4.80 28.14 2.05
CA ILE A 176 5.10 27.35 3.24
C ILE A 176 6.29 27.99 3.96
N LYS A 177 6.17 28.19 5.26
CA LYS A 177 7.19 28.82 6.10
C LYS A 177 7.57 27.92 7.26
N PHE A 178 8.87 27.84 7.55
CA PHE A 178 9.41 27.16 8.73
C PHE A 178 10.06 28.19 9.62
N ILE A 179 9.60 28.30 10.84
CA ILE A 179 10.07 29.28 11.86
C ILE A 179 10.56 28.55 13.12
N GLY A 180 11.15 29.28 14.05
CA GLY A 180 11.67 28.74 15.31
C GLY A 180 13.09 28.18 15.18
N ASP A 181 13.46 27.29 16.11
CA ASP A 181 14.78 26.63 16.15
C ASP A 181 14.86 25.46 15.18
N LYS A 182 14.91 25.75 13.90
CA LYS A 182 14.78 24.75 12.83
C LYS A 182 16.06 24.05 12.36
N LYS A 183 17.24 24.44 12.83
CA LYS A 183 18.60 23.86 12.51
C LYS A 183 18.88 23.59 11.02
N TYR A 184 17.89 23.40 10.15
CA TYR A 184 18.03 23.13 8.72
C TYR A 184 17.47 24.25 7.85
N LYS A 185 18.01 24.39 6.64
CA LYS A 185 17.54 25.36 5.63
C LYS A 185 16.13 24.96 5.14
N ASN A 186 15.30 25.96 4.86
CA ASN A 186 13.93 25.74 4.36
C ASN A 186 13.89 24.77 3.16
N ARG A 187 14.83 24.87 2.21
CA ARG A 187 14.91 23.98 1.05
C ARG A 187 14.99 22.49 1.43
N LYS A 188 15.68 22.15 2.53
CA LYS A 188 15.75 20.77 3.04
C LYS A 188 14.40 20.36 3.63
N LEU A 189 13.78 21.22 4.44
CA LEU A 189 12.51 20.93 5.11
C LEU A 189 11.35 20.80 4.12
N TYR A 190 11.36 21.59 3.03
CA TYR A 190 10.39 21.44 1.93
C TYR A 190 10.39 20.06 1.27
N ARG A 191 11.53 19.34 1.28
CA ARG A 191 11.63 18.00 0.71
C ARG A 191 11.08 16.91 1.62
N ILE A 192 10.83 17.24 2.87
CA ILE A 192 10.38 16.29 3.89
C ILE A 192 8.85 16.24 3.94
N ILE A 193 8.19 17.37 3.76
CA ILE A 193 6.74 17.51 3.88
C ILE A 193 6.02 17.07 2.61
N ALA A 194 4.76 16.63 2.77
CA ALA A 194 3.87 16.27 1.68
C ALA A 194 3.11 17.46 1.09
N SER A 195 2.86 18.51 1.89
CA SER A 195 2.20 19.74 1.42
C SER A 195 3.04 20.53 0.43
N GLU A 196 2.38 21.12 -0.56
CA GLU A 196 3.02 21.83 -1.66
C GLU A 196 2.47 23.25 -1.85
N GLU A 197 3.34 24.17 -2.27
CA GLU A 197 2.90 25.50 -2.70
C GLU A 197 2.17 25.45 -4.05
N ASN A 198 1.11 26.24 -4.21
CA ASN A 198 0.39 26.36 -5.46
C ASN A 198 1.26 27.10 -6.49
N LYS A 199 1.62 26.40 -7.57
CA LYS A 199 2.38 26.90 -8.73
C LYS A 199 1.60 26.58 -10.00
N PHE A 200 1.74 27.38 -11.08
CA PHE A 200 0.96 27.18 -12.30
C PHE A 200 1.21 25.81 -12.97
N TRP A 201 2.44 25.27 -12.87
CA TRP A 201 2.80 23.96 -13.43
C TRP A 201 2.36 22.77 -12.57
N LYS A 202 1.84 23.01 -11.35
CA LYS A 202 1.31 21.97 -10.46
C LYS A 202 -0.21 21.78 -10.62
N PHE A 203 -0.70 21.90 -11.86
CA PHE A 203 -2.15 21.81 -12.11
C PHE A 203 -2.76 20.44 -11.78
N LEU A 204 -1.97 19.36 -11.85
CA LEU A 204 -2.41 17.98 -11.51
C LEU A 204 -2.26 17.63 -10.03
N SER A 205 -1.44 18.36 -9.26
CA SER A 205 -1.21 18.04 -7.85
C SER A 205 -2.39 18.46 -6.96
N SER A 206 -2.86 17.53 -6.12
CA SER A 206 -3.82 17.82 -5.05
C SER A 206 -3.17 18.36 -3.77
N ASN A 207 -1.84 18.20 -3.62
CA ASN A 207 -1.10 18.56 -2.41
C ASN A 207 -0.96 20.08 -2.19
N LYS A 208 -1.33 20.87 -3.20
CA LYS A 208 -1.40 22.34 -3.16
C LYS A 208 -2.63 22.91 -2.45
N PHE A 209 -3.60 22.05 -2.13
CA PHE A 209 -4.78 22.46 -1.36
C PHE A 209 -4.54 22.28 0.13
N LEU A 210 -5.10 23.16 0.94
CA LEU A 210 -5.03 23.04 2.39
C LEU A 210 -5.85 21.84 2.86
N ASP A 211 -5.24 20.99 3.70
CA ASP A 211 -5.81 19.74 4.19
C ASP A 211 -5.23 19.46 5.57
N GLN A 212 -6.08 19.34 6.59
CA GLN A 212 -5.65 19.17 7.97
C GLN A 212 -4.93 17.85 8.19
N SER A 213 -5.42 16.76 7.63
CA SER A 213 -4.80 15.43 7.76
C SER A 213 -3.39 15.41 7.16
N ARG A 214 -3.18 16.19 6.08
CA ARG A 214 -1.86 16.33 5.45
C ARG A 214 -0.93 17.20 6.30
N ILE A 215 -1.45 18.26 6.95
CA ILE A 215 -0.65 19.05 7.90
C ILE A 215 -0.18 18.18 9.07
N ASP A 216 -1.05 17.31 9.58
CA ASP A 216 -0.69 16.35 10.64
C ASP A 216 0.34 15.32 10.17
N LEU A 217 0.24 14.88 8.91
CA LEU A 217 1.28 14.05 8.28
C LEU A 217 2.60 14.81 8.17
N ASP A 218 2.59 16.06 7.73
CA ASP A 218 3.78 16.89 7.61
C ASP A 218 4.48 17.09 8.96
N ASN A 219 3.71 17.27 10.04
CA ASN A 219 4.26 17.35 11.39
C ASN A 219 5.01 16.07 11.75
N ARG A 220 4.40 14.88 11.53
CA ARG A 220 5.05 13.59 11.78
C ARG A 220 6.29 13.38 10.92
N LEU A 221 6.24 13.76 9.65
CA LEU A 221 7.39 13.67 8.74
C LEU A 221 8.55 14.54 9.20
N LEU A 222 8.26 15.77 9.60
CA LEU A 222 9.27 16.69 10.16
C LEU A 222 9.85 16.14 11.46
N GLU A 223 9.03 15.71 12.42
CA GLU A 223 9.50 15.12 13.67
C GLU A 223 10.38 13.89 13.42
N ASN A 224 9.96 12.97 12.57
CA ASN A 224 10.73 11.77 12.23
C ASN A 224 12.06 12.12 11.56
N PHE A 225 12.06 13.11 10.65
CA PHE A 225 13.28 13.60 10.04
C PHE A 225 14.28 14.13 11.09
N TYR A 226 13.82 15.01 12.01
CA TYR A 226 14.69 15.54 13.05
C TYR A 226 15.17 14.47 14.02
N ARG A 227 14.28 13.55 14.46
CA ARG A 227 14.65 12.39 15.30
C ARG A 227 15.68 11.52 14.64
N ASN A 228 15.60 11.31 13.33
CA ASN A 228 16.60 10.56 12.55
C ASN A 228 17.95 11.29 12.39
N LYS A 229 17.97 12.58 12.63
CA LYS A 229 19.21 13.41 12.60
C LYS A 229 19.79 13.69 13.98
N GLY A 230 19.23 13.07 15.02
CA GLY A 230 19.73 13.16 16.40
C GLY A 230 18.94 14.04 17.35
N PHE A 231 17.95 14.76 16.88
CA PHE A 231 17.16 15.67 17.70
C PHE A 231 16.03 14.92 18.42
N TYR A 232 16.37 14.23 19.50
CA TYR A 232 15.46 13.33 20.22
C TYR A 232 14.21 14.06 20.77
N ASN A 233 14.39 15.24 21.32
CA ASN A 233 13.35 16.05 21.96
C ASN A 233 12.66 17.03 21.01
N VAL A 234 12.82 16.90 19.70
CA VAL A 234 12.16 17.78 18.72
C VAL A 234 10.65 17.85 18.95
N LYS A 235 10.10 19.05 18.88
CA LYS A 235 8.66 19.31 18.93
C LYS A 235 8.26 20.27 17.80
N ILE A 236 7.19 19.92 17.10
CA ILE A 236 6.49 20.88 16.26
C ILE A 236 5.46 21.56 17.16
N GLN A 237 5.81 22.75 17.67
CA GLN A 237 5.00 23.45 18.67
C GLN A 237 3.63 23.81 18.13
N ASN A 238 3.58 24.36 16.91
CA ASN A 238 2.36 24.71 16.22
C ASN A 238 2.53 24.60 14.70
N SER A 239 1.52 24.07 14.04
CA SER A 239 1.36 24.17 12.60
C SER A 239 0.02 24.85 12.33
N PHE A 240 0.02 25.95 11.61
CA PHE A 240 -1.21 26.69 11.33
C PHE A 240 -1.19 27.30 9.94
N ALA A 241 -2.39 27.47 9.40
CA ALA A 241 -2.61 28.09 8.11
C ALA A 241 -3.13 29.53 8.32
N GLN A 242 -2.38 30.49 7.88
CA GLN A 242 -2.76 31.91 7.94
C GLN A 242 -3.46 32.28 6.62
N TYR A 243 -4.72 32.67 6.72
CA TYR A 243 -5.48 33.18 5.57
C TYR A 243 -4.80 34.44 5.00
N GLN A 244 -4.75 34.49 3.69
CA GLN A 244 -4.33 35.64 2.92
C GLN A 244 -5.55 36.17 2.13
N GLU A 245 -5.41 36.52 0.89
CA GLU A 245 -6.51 36.95 0.04
C GLU A 245 -6.92 35.86 -0.98
N ASP A 246 -8.16 35.91 -1.47
CA ASP A 246 -8.67 35.06 -2.56
C ASP A 246 -8.59 33.53 -2.40
N GLY A 247 -8.74 33.04 -1.15
CA GLY A 247 -8.68 31.62 -0.86
C GLY A 247 -7.27 31.03 -0.78
N PHE A 248 -6.27 31.90 -0.65
CA PHE A 248 -4.89 31.51 -0.41
C PHE A 248 -4.52 31.53 1.07
N PHE A 249 -3.67 30.58 1.46
CA PHE A 249 -3.13 30.45 2.81
C PHE A 249 -1.61 30.35 2.80
N ASP A 250 -0.98 30.95 3.81
CA ASP A 250 0.41 30.65 4.16
C ASP A 250 0.39 29.57 5.25
N LEU A 251 1.03 28.43 4.98
CA LEU A 251 1.19 27.34 5.95
C LEU A 251 2.49 27.53 6.73
N ILE A 252 2.41 27.56 8.05
CA ILE A 252 3.53 27.90 8.94
C ILE A 252 3.75 26.73 9.91
N PHE A 253 4.98 26.22 9.94
CA PHE A 253 5.45 25.21 10.91
C PHE A 253 6.41 25.88 11.89
N ASN A 254 6.08 25.86 13.18
CA ASN A 254 6.94 26.37 14.24
C ASN A 254 7.70 25.18 14.86
N ILE A 255 8.98 25.10 14.57
CA ILE A 255 9.85 23.98 14.94
C ILE A 255 10.71 24.37 16.13
N ASP A 256 10.73 23.51 17.13
CA ASP A 256 11.69 23.54 18.24
C ASP A 256 12.53 22.26 18.15
N ALA A 257 13.65 22.34 17.47
CA ALA A 257 14.51 21.18 17.27
C ALA A 257 15.23 20.73 18.54
N GLY A 258 15.52 21.69 19.43
CA GLY A 258 16.30 21.43 20.64
C GLY A 258 17.76 21.05 20.33
N GLU A 259 18.35 20.30 21.24
CA GLU A 259 19.76 19.86 21.14
C GLU A 259 19.88 18.47 20.48
N LYS A 260 21.06 18.21 19.95
CA LYS A 260 21.38 16.93 19.31
C LYS A 260 21.87 15.92 20.34
N PHE A 261 21.26 14.74 20.37
CA PHE A 261 21.57 13.66 21.29
C PHE A 261 22.40 12.57 20.63
N PHE A 262 23.24 11.88 21.45
CA PHE A 262 24.11 10.80 21.03
C PHE A 262 23.93 9.58 21.94
N PHE A 263 24.04 8.41 21.39
CA PHE A 263 24.06 7.18 22.20
C PHE A 263 25.32 7.12 23.06
N LYS A 264 25.17 7.04 24.38
CA LYS A 264 26.29 6.84 25.33
C LYS A 264 26.56 5.35 25.51
N ASN A 265 25.53 4.60 25.80
CA ASN A 265 25.58 3.17 26.02
C ASN A 265 24.29 2.52 25.52
N LEU A 266 24.43 1.36 24.90
CA LEU A 266 23.31 0.53 24.47
C LEU A 266 23.46 -0.82 25.14
N LYS A 267 22.39 -1.34 25.73
CA LYS A 267 22.38 -2.63 26.44
C LYS A 267 21.16 -3.43 26.05
N ILE A 268 21.33 -4.73 26.00
CA ILE A 268 20.23 -5.68 25.92
C ILE A 268 20.24 -6.56 27.18
N ASN A 269 19.13 -6.61 27.87
CA ASN A 269 18.89 -7.52 28.97
C ASN A 269 18.12 -8.71 28.39
N ILE A 270 18.72 -9.88 28.51
CA ILE A 270 18.21 -11.14 27.94
C ILE A 270 17.87 -12.05 29.09
N PRO A 271 16.72 -12.74 29.14
CA PRO A 271 16.41 -13.76 30.14
C PRO A 271 17.47 -14.86 30.18
N THR A 272 17.64 -15.48 31.33
CA THR A 272 18.71 -16.49 31.57
C THR A 272 18.58 -17.73 30.71
N ASP A 273 17.36 -18.02 30.25
CA ASP A 273 17.01 -19.22 29.50
C ASP A 273 17.28 -19.09 27.99
N TYR A 274 17.65 -17.88 27.54
CA TYR A 274 17.91 -17.59 26.13
C TYR A 274 19.38 -17.61 25.81
N ASP A 275 19.78 -18.24 24.70
CA ASP A 275 21.18 -18.27 24.30
C ASP A 275 21.62 -16.87 23.81
N ARG A 276 22.50 -16.26 24.59
CA ARG A 276 23.05 -14.93 24.30
C ARG A 276 23.77 -14.86 22.96
N LYS A 277 24.26 -15.99 22.41
CA LYS A 277 24.92 -16.02 21.11
C LYS A 277 24.00 -15.61 19.98
N ASN A 278 22.69 -15.88 20.08
CA ASN A 278 21.70 -15.52 19.10
C ASN A 278 21.54 -14.00 18.95
N PHE A 279 21.94 -13.24 19.98
CA PHE A 279 21.87 -11.77 20.01
C PHE A 279 23.25 -11.09 19.76
N SER A 280 24.27 -11.85 19.36
CA SER A 280 25.64 -11.33 19.12
C SER A 280 25.68 -10.23 18.05
N ASP A 281 24.84 -10.34 17.02
CA ASP A 281 24.75 -9.34 15.95
C ASP A 281 24.19 -8.01 16.47
N ILE A 282 23.24 -8.06 17.39
CA ILE A 282 22.68 -6.87 18.06
C ILE A 282 23.73 -6.22 18.97
N GLU A 283 24.47 -7.00 19.73
CA GLU A 283 25.56 -6.49 20.57
C GLU A 283 26.65 -5.83 19.71
N SER A 284 27.01 -6.45 18.59
CA SER A 284 27.95 -5.87 17.61
C SER A 284 27.41 -4.55 17.02
N LEU A 285 26.12 -4.48 16.74
CA LEU A 285 25.47 -3.26 16.28
C LEU A 285 25.49 -2.17 17.35
N PHE A 286 25.27 -2.52 18.61
CA PHE A 286 25.33 -1.58 19.74
C PHE A 286 26.70 -0.92 19.87
N GLU A 287 27.79 -1.68 19.74
CA GLU A 287 29.13 -1.11 19.76
C GLU A 287 29.39 -0.15 18.60
N LYS A 288 28.87 -0.47 17.40
CA LYS A 288 28.96 0.42 16.21
C LYS A 288 28.17 1.71 16.38
N LEU A 289 27.09 1.71 17.17
CA LEU A 289 26.23 2.85 17.41
C LEU A 289 26.70 3.75 18.57
N LYS A 290 27.59 3.29 19.42
CA LYS A 290 28.14 4.05 20.54
C LYS A 290 28.77 5.36 20.07
N ASN A 291 28.42 6.45 20.72
CA ASN A 291 28.80 7.82 20.37
C ASN A 291 28.29 8.33 19.00
N LYS A 292 27.45 7.57 18.31
CA LYS A 292 26.77 8.06 17.11
C LYS A 292 25.52 8.88 17.47
N PRO A 293 25.10 9.80 16.59
CA PRO A 293 23.84 10.53 16.79
C PRO A 293 22.65 9.58 16.93
N TYR A 294 21.73 9.93 17.79
CA TYR A 294 20.43 9.24 17.89
C TYR A 294 19.76 9.18 16.51
N SER A 295 19.05 8.09 16.25
CA SER A 295 18.20 7.93 15.06
C SER A 295 17.05 7.00 15.38
N TYR A 296 15.83 7.49 15.15
CA TYR A 296 14.61 6.72 15.37
C TYR A 296 14.57 5.45 14.49
N ASN A 297 14.92 5.56 13.22
CA ASN A 297 14.96 4.41 12.31
C ASN A 297 15.99 3.35 12.75
N ARG A 298 17.08 3.76 13.40
CA ARG A 298 18.05 2.78 13.92
C ARG A 298 17.51 2.02 15.10
N VAL A 299 16.75 2.69 15.96
CA VAL A 299 16.04 2.04 17.08
C VAL A 299 15.02 1.05 16.55
N GLU A 300 14.19 1.44 15.56
CA GLU A 300 13.24 0.53 14.93
C GLU A 300 13.93 -0.69 14.31
N LYS A 301 15.01 -0.49 13.55
CA LYS A 301 15.79 -1.61 12.98
C LYS A 301 16.36 -2.56 14.04
N ILE A 302 16.73 -2.06 15.20
CA ILE A 302 17.16 -2.92 16.33
C ILE A 302 16.01 -3.77 16.81
N LEU A 303 14.84 -3.17 16.98
CA LEU A 303 13.65 -3.89 17.41
C LEU A 303 13.21 -4.94 16.38
N ASP A 304 13.20 -4.58 15.09
CA ASP A 304 12.92 -5.51 13.99
C ASP A 304 13.90 -6.69 13.96
N GLN A 305 15.19 -6.46 14.24
CA GLN A 305 16.18 -7.53 14.32
C GLN A 305 15.95 -8.44 15.52
N ILE A 306 15.60 -7.89 16.68
CA ILE A 306 15.22 -8.67 17.87
C ILE A 306 13.98 -9.52 17.58
N GLU A 307 12.99 -8.93 16.94
CA GLU A 307 11.79 -9.65 16.49
C GLU A 307 12.13 -10.81 15.55
N ASN A 308 13.01 -10.59 14.59
CA ASN A 308 13.43 -11.64 13.65
C ASN A 308 14.21 -12.76 14.35
N ILE A 309 15.04 -12.44 15.35
CA ILE A 309 15.72 -13.46 16.17
C ILE A 309 14.69 -14.26 16.94
N ALA A 310 13.72 -13.60 17.57
CA ALA A 310 12.66 -14.26 18.31
C ALA A 310 11.85 -15.23 17.44
N LEU A 311 11.58 -14.86 16.18
CA LEU A 311 10.86 -15.70 15.22
C LEU A 311 11.70 -16.87 14.71
N ARG A 312 13.00 -16.65 14.45
CA ARG A 312 13.90 -17.69 13.92
C ARG A 312 14.23 -18.77 14.91
N ASP A 313 14.42 -18.38 16.18
CA ASP A 313 14.90 -19.27 17.23
C ASP A 313 13.75 -19.76 18.15
N GLU A 314 12.50 -19.66 17.66
CA GLU A 314 11.27 -20.15 18.31
C GLU A 314 11.04 -19.60 19.73
N TYR A 315 11.53 -18.38 20.03
CA TYR A 315 11.23 -17.69 21.28
C TYR A 315 9.80 -17.12 21.22
N GLU A 316 8.83 -17.97 21.48
CA GLU A 316 7.40 -17.78 21.18
C GLU A 316 6.72 -16.65 21.97
N SER A 317 7.32 -16.20 23.08
CA SER A 317 6.67 -15.27 24.02
C SER A 317 7.60 -14.19 24.54
N ILE A 318 8.32 -13.49 23.64
CA ILE A 318 9.14 -12.34 24.01
C ILE A 318 8.33 -11.04 23.96
N ASN A 319 8.40 -10.29 25.04
CA ASN A 319 8.03 -8.88 25.05
C ASN A 319 9.30 -8.03 25.13
N ALA A 320 9.54 -7.19 24.13
CA ALA A 320 10.67 -6.27 24.13
C ALA A 320 10.22 -4.90 24.65
N SER A 321 10.71 -4.49 25.80
CA SER A 321 10.51 -3.15 26.34
C SER A 321 11.74 -2.29 26.10
N VAL A 322 11.52 -1.02 25.70
CA VAL A 322 12.60 -0.07 25.42
C VAL A 322 12.57 1.05 26.43
N GLN A 323 13.72 1.26 27.08
CA GLN A 323 13.93 2.40 27.97
C GLN A 323 15.02 3.30 27.41
N MET A 324 14.73 4.59 27.32
CA MET A 324 15.69 5.62 26.92
C MET A 324 15.86 6.63 28.05
N ASN A 325 17.04 6.63 28.64
CA ASN A 325 17.36 7.55 29.74
C ASN A 325 18.30 8.64 29.27
N ILE A 326 17.88 9.90 29.43
CA ILE A 326 18.70 11.08 29.18
C ILE A 326 19.70 11.22 30.31
N VAL A 327 20.97 11.35 29.98
CA VAL A 327 22.07 11.64 30.91
C VAL A 327 22.78 12.91 30.51
N GLU A 328 23.69 13.40 31.36
CA GLU A 328 24.42 14.63 31.14
C GLU A 328 25.06 14.75 29.75
N ASN A 329 25.20 15.98 29.24
CA ASN A 329 25.80 16.32 27.95
C ASN A 329 25.05 15.74 26.73
N ASN A 330 23.72 15.75 26.73
CA ASN A 330 22.87 15.32 25.60
C ASN A 330 23.15 13.89 25.13
N LYS A 331 23.41 12.99 26.07
CA LYS A 331 23.64 11.57 25.83
C LYS A 331 22.46 10.74 26.27
N LEU A 332 22.21 9.66 25.52
CA LEU A 332 21.16 8.68 25.78
C LEU A 332 21.74 7.32 26.16
N ILE A 333 21.20 6.74 27.20
CA ILE A 333 21.37 5.31 27.49
C ILE A 333 20.14 4.62 26.94
N PHE A 334 20.37 3.66 26.05
CA PHE A 334 19.36 2.84 25.42
C PHE A 334 19.42 1.44 26.00
N ILE A 335 18.32 0.99 26.57
CA ILE A 335 18.21 -0.33 27.19
C ILE A 335 17.02 -1.04 26.56
N VAL A 336 17.26 -2.20 25.97
CA VAL A 336 16.21 -3.12 25.55
C VAL A 336 16.15 -4.23 26.59
N SER A 337 15.03 -4.42 27.21
CA SER A 337 14.81 -5.56 28.13
C SER A 337 13.83 -6.53 27.48
N LEU A 338 14.29 -7.76 27.31
CA LEU A 338 13.48 -8.86 26.85
C LEU A 338 12.90 -9.57 28.08
N GLU A 339 11.59 -9.73 28.08
CA GLU A 339 10.86 -10.43 29.17
C GLU A 339 10.12 -11.61 28.57
N GLU A 340 10.26 -12.75 29.18
CA GLU A 340 9.44 -13.92 28.89
C GLU A 340 8.05 -13.69 29.46
N THR A 341 7.02 -13.81 28.64
CA THR A 341 5.64 -13.78 29.10
C THR A 341 5.08 -15.20 29.13
N LYS A 342 4.11 -15.47 30.02
CA LYS A 342 3.40 -16.76 30.03
C LYS A 342 2.86 -17.05 28.63
N LYS A 343 3.16 -18.24 28.11
CA LYS A 343 2.65 -18.70 26.83
C LYS A 343 1.12 -18.69 26.84
N LYS A 344 0.52 -18.08 25.87
CA LYS A 344 -0.91 -18.15 25.61
C LYS A 344 -1.10 -18.77 24.23
N TYR A 345 -2.02 -19.69 24.10
CA TYR A 345 -2.26 -20.44 22.87
C TYR A 345 -3.50 -19.93 22.15
N ILE A 346 -3.52 -20.03 20.84
CA ILE A 346 -4.68 -19.65 20.03
C ILE A 346 -5.71 -20.76 20.12
N GLU A 347 -6.82 -20.49 20.77
CA GLU A 347 -7.95 -21.44 20.87
C GLU A 347 -8.70 -21.52 19.54
N ARG A 348 -8.95 -20.37 18.92
CA ARG A 348 -9.74 -20.29 17.69
C ARG A 348 -9.48 -18.99 16.94
N VAL A 349 -9.53 -19.08 15.59
CA VAL A 349 -9.50 -17.94 14.68
C VAL A 349 -10.88 -17.84 13.98
N ASN A 350 -11.64 -16.82 14.33
CA ASN A 350 -12.92 -16.52 13.70
C ASN A 350 -12.74 -15.50 12.58
N ILE A 351 -13.33 -15.75 11.41
CA ILE A 351 -13.28 -14.85 10.25
C ILE A 351 -14.71 -14.49 9.85
N PHE A 352 -14.98 -13.18 9.73
CA PHE A 352 -16.30 -12.65 9.38
C PHE A 352 -16.22 -11.61 8.26
N GLY A 353 -17.29 -11.52 7.46
CA GLY A 353 -17.45 -10.52 6.41
C GLY A 353 -16.93 -10.94 5.02
N ASN A 354 -16.41 -12.15 4.91
CA ASN A 354 -15.97 -12.75 3.63
C ASN A 354 -17.15 -13.41 2.91
N THR A 355 -18.00 -12.62 2.27
CA THR A 355 -19.22 -13.09 1.59
C THR A 355 -18.95 -13.71 0.22
N VAL A 356 -17.90 -13.28 -0.47
CA VAL A 356 -17.45 -13.76 -1.79
C VAL A 356 -16.16 -14.57 -1.67
N THR A 357 -15.18 -14.04 -0.92
CA THR A 357 -13.87 -14.67 -0.73
C THR A 357 -14.00 -15.92 0.16
N ARG A 358 -13.50 -17.04 -0.29
CA ARG A 358 -13.49 -18.27 0.49
C ARG A 358 -12.62 -18.12 1.73
N GLU A 359 -13.04 -18.71 2.83
CA GLU A 359 -12.33 -18.65 4.10
C GLU A 359 -10.90 -19.20 3.99
N GLU A 360 -10.70 -20.27 3.21
CA GLU A 360 -9.38 -20.85 2.96
C GLU A 360 -8.36 -19.86 2.41
N VAL A 361 -8.79 -18.85 1.62
CA VAL A 361 -7.90 -17.82 1.08
C VAL A 361 -7.39 -16.87 2.17
N LEU A 362 -8.23 -16.56 3.15
CA LEU A 362 -7.81 -15.77 4.30
C LEU A 362 -6.92 -16.59 5.23
N ARG A 363 -7.30 -17.87 5.49
CA ARG A 363 -6.50 -18.77 6.32
C ARG A 363 -5.10 -18.99 5.75
N ASN A 364 -4.98 -19.20 4.44
CA ASN A 364 -3.67 -19.32 3.75
C ASN A 364 -2.80 -18.05 3.85
N ALA A 365 -3.39 -16.88 4.14
CA ALA A 365 -2.63 -15.65 4.38
C ALA A 365 -2.18 -15.49 5.84
N LEU A 366 -2.70 -16.31 6.76
CA LEU A 366 -2.28 -16.33 8.16
C LEU A 366 -0.94 -17.06 8.30
N ILE A 367 -0.10 -16.57 9.21
CA ILE A 367 1.15 -17.23 9.60
C ILE A 367 0.92 -18.04 10.88
N ILE A 368 -0.14 -17.69 11.63
CA ILE A 368 -0.54 -18.30 12.89
C ILE A 368 -1.77 -19.15 12.70
N ASP A 369 -1.85 -20.28 13.38
CA ASP A 369 -3.00 -21.18 13.33
C ASP A 369 -3.54 -21.50 14.72
N GLU A 370 -4.66 -22.19 14.76
CA GLU A 370 -5.28 -22.69 16.00
C GLU A 370 -4.37 -23.73 16.67
N GLY A 371 -4.11 -23.56 17.95
CA GLY A 371 -3.15 -24.37 18.71
C GLY A 371 -1.74 -23.77 18.81
N ASP A 372 -1.38 -22.79 17.98
CA ASP A 372 -0.09 -22.12 18.06
C ASP A 372 0.02 -21.23 19.29
N ALA A 373 1.26 -20.99 19.74
CA ALA A 373 1.49 -19.97 20.75
C ALA A 373 1.19 -18.58 20.17
N TYR A 374 0.36 -17.80 20.86
CA TYR A 374 0.01 -16.46 20.41
C TYR A 374 1.22 -15.54 20.42
N ASN A 375 1.59 -15.05 19.26
CA ASN A 375 2.63 -14.06 19.05
C ASN A 375 2.03 -12.83 18.37
N LYS A 376 2.14 -11.66 19.01
CA LYS A 376 1.59 -10.40 18.49
C LYS A 376 2.20 -9.98 17.14
N ILE A 377 3.46 -10.32 16.90
CA ILE A 377 4.18 -10.00 15.68
C ILE A 377 3.64 -10.84 14.52
N LEU A 378 3.58 -12.17 14.72
CA LEU A 378 3.02 -13.10 13.75
C LEU A 378 1.57 -12.77 13.44
N HIS A 379 0.79 -12.41 14.47
CA HIS A 379 -0.58 -11.92 14.30
C HIS A 379 -0.62 -10.65 13.43
N THR A 380 0.24 -9.67 13.71
CA THR A 380 0.31 -8.42 12.91
C THR A 380 0.73 -8.70 11.47
N LYS A 381 1.73 -9.57 11.26
CA LYS A 381 2.14 -10.04 9.92
C LYS A 381 0.99 -10.73 9.19
N SER A 382 0.25 -11.61 9.85
CA SER A 382 -0.93 -12.29 9.31
C SER A 382 -2.00 -11.29 8.83
N ILE A 383 -2.31 -10.28 9.64
CA ILE A 383 -3.27 -9.22 9.27
C ILE A 383 -2.73 -8.40 8.09
N ASN A 384 -1.44 -8.11 8.04
CA ASN A 384 -0.83 -7.40 6.92
C ASN A 384 -0.83 -8.25 5.63
N ASN A 385 -0.64 -9.55 5.72
CA ASN A 385 -0.77 -10.47 4.58
C ASN A 385 -2.20 -10.43 4.02
N ILE A 386 -3.22 -10.50 4.88
CA ILE A 386 -4.62 -10.36 4.45
C ILE A 386 -4.86 -9.02 3.76
N LYS A 387 -4.35 -7.92 4.32
CA LYS A 387 -4.44 -6.58 3.69
C LYS A 387 -3.75 -6.54 2.34
N SER A 388 -2.61 -7.22 2.19
CA SER A 388 -1.82 -7.26 0.95
C SER A 388 -2.50 -7.99 -0.20
N LEU A 389 -3.50 -8.83 0.07
CA LEU A 389 -4.33 -9.45 -0.96
C LEU A 389 -5.08 -8.41 -1.80
N ASN A 390 -5.37 -7.24 -1.23
CA ASN A 390 -6.15 -6.17 -1.86
C ASN A 390 -7.55 -6.61 -2.30
N PHE A 391 -8.18 -7.49 -1.52
CA PHE A 391 -9.56 -7.94 -1.72
C PHE A 391 -10.53 -7.22 -0.79
N PHE A 392 -9.99 -6.51 0.21
CA PHE A 392 -10.76 -5.94 1.30
C PHE A 392 -10.52 -4.45 1.45
N LYS A 393 -11.61 -3.68 1.58
CA LYS A 393 -11.61 -2.24 1.87
C LYS A 393 -11.16 -1.97 3.31
N LYS A 394 -11.53 -2.88 4.23
CA LYS A 394 -11.17 -2.81 5.65
C LYS A 394 -10.83 -4.20 6.16
N VAL A 395 -9.80 -4.30 6.96
CA VAL A 395 -9.43 -5.49 7.73
C VAL A 395 -9.16 -5.04 9.14
N SER A 396 -9.92 -5.55 10.09
CA SER A 396 -9.76 -5.32 11.54
C SER A 396 -9.60 -6.66 12.25
N SER A 397 -8.89 -6.65 13.35
CA SER A 397 -8.73 -7.83 14.19
C SER A 397 -8.85 -7.45 15.65
N ASN A 398 -9.49 -8.31 16.42
CA ASN A 398 -9.62 -8.22 17.87
C ASN A 398 -9.13 -9.53 18.49
N VAL A 399 -8.41 -9.42 19.61
CA VAL A 399 -7.89 -10.57 20.37
C VAL A 399 -8.44 -10.48 21.79
N VAL A 400 -9.15 -11.51 22.19
CA VAL A 400 -9.75 -11.62 23.52
C VAL A 400 -9.22 -12.87 24.23
N ASP A 401 -9.39 -12.94 25.56
CA ASP A 401 -9.10 -14.16 26.32
C ASP A 401 -10.07 -15.27 25.90
N GLY A 402 -9.56 -16.50 25.83
CA GLY A 402 -10.31 -17.70 25.49
C GLY A 402 -11.03 -18.32 26.67
N SER A 403 -11.35 -19.61 26.56
CA SER A 403 -12.06 -20.38 27.59
C SER A 403 -11.23 -20.59 28.85
N SER A 404 -9.91 -20.42 28.81
CA SER A 404 -8.98 -20.49 29.93
C SER A 404 -7.99 -19.29 29.91
N GLU A 405 -7.29 -19.05 31.05
CA GLU A 405 -6.35 -17.92 31.18
C GLU A 405 -5.16 -17.98 30.19
N ASP A 406 -4.83 -19.17 29.73
CA ASP A 406 -3.73 -19.43 28.78
C ASP A 406 -4.19 -19.52 27.33
N GLN A 407 -5.46 -19.18 27.05
CA GLN A 407 -6.02 -19.22 25.70
C GLN A 407 -6.44 -17.84 25.19
N LYS A 408 -6.36 -17.67 23.86
CA LYS A 408 -6.77 -16.46 23.13
C LYS A 408 -7.67 -16.82 21.96
N ILE A 409 -8.69 -16.01 21.73
CA ILE A 409 -9.52 -16.07 20.53
C ILE A 409 -9.21 -14.86 19.67
N ILE A 410 -8.89 -15.12 18.41
CA ILE A 410 -8.65 -14.08 17.41
C ILE A 410 -9.91 -13.96 16.54
N THR A 411 -10.46 -12.76 16.45
CA THR A 411 -11.57 -12.45 15.56
C THR A 411 -11.10 -11.49 14.50
N ILE A 412 -11.22 -11.87 13.23
CA ILE A 412 -10.85 -11.10 12.05
C ILE A 412 -12.13 -10.69 11.33
N GLU A 413 -12.32 -9.39 11.15
CA GLU A 413 -13.45 -8.85 10.39
C GLU A 413 -12.95 -8.18 9.13
N VAL A 414 -13.51 -8.58 7.99
CA VAL A 414 -13.15 -8.03 6.68
C VAL A 414 -14.37 -7.38 6.01
N GLN A 415 -14.12 -6.35 5.24
CA GLN A 415 -15.10 -5.74 4.35
C GLN A 415 -14.59 -5.87 2.92
N GLU A 416 -15.27 -6.65 2.12
CA GLU A 416 -14.88 -6.91 0.73
C GLU A 416 -15.02 -5.67 -0.16
N MET A 417 -14.22 -5.64 -1.22
CA MET A 417 -14.31 -4.65 -2.29
C MET A 417 -14.24 -5.36 -3.64
N PRO A 418 -14.70 -4.71 -4.73
CA PRO A 418 -14.54 -5.26 -6.07
C PRO A 418 -13.06 -5.56 -6.38
N THR A 419 -12.76 -6.76 -6.90
CA THR A 419 -11.42 -7.23 -7.22
C THR A 419 -11.12 -7.20 -8.72
N GLY A 420 -12.16 -6.99 -9.54
CA GLY A 420 -12.05 -6.79 -10.98
C GLY A 420 -11.58 -5.38 -11.34
N GLU A 421 -10.67 -5.29 -12.31
CA GLU A 421 -10.07 -4.04 -12.78
C GLU A 421 -10.04 -4.04 -14.31
N ILE A 422 -10.46 -2.94 -14.91
CA ILE A 422 -10.33 -2.69 -16.34
C ILE A 422 -9.35 -1.53 -16.52
N SER A 423 -8.34 -1.73 -17.33
CA SER A 423 -7.33 -0.73 -17.63
C SER A 423 -7.29 -0.43 -19.13
N ALA A 424 -7.03 0.82 -19.45
CA ALA A 424 -6.68 1.26 -20.80
C ALA A 424 -5.59 2.31 -20.67
N GLY A 425 -4.59 2.24 -21.52
CA GLY A 425 -3.49 3.17 -21.51
C GLY A 425 -2.93 3.41 -22.90
N ALA A 426 -2.24 4.53 -23.04
CA ALA A 426 -1.51 4.86 -24.25
C ALA A 426 -0.15 5.41 -23.85
N GLY A 427 0.86 5.09 -24.66
CA GLY A 427 2.22 5.59 -24.52
C GLY A 427 2.75 6.12 -25.84
N VAL A 428 3.61 7.11 -25.76
CA VAL A 428 4.36 7.63 -26.91
C VAL A 428 5.80 7.89 -26.50
N GLY A 429 6.73 7.55 -27.32
CA GLY A 429 8.15 7.77 -27.07
C GLY A 429 8.97 7.70 -28.34
N THR A 430 10.28 7.86 -28.18
CA THR A 430 11.22 7.78 -29.32
C THR A 430 11.28 6.39 -29.95
N SER A 431 10.77 5.37 -29.25
CA SER A 431 10.67 4.00 -29.78
C SER A 431 9.32 3.66 -30.41
N GLY A 432 8.47 4.67 -30.68
CA GLY A 432 7.14 4.53 -31.26
C GLY A 432 6.02 4.77 -30.26
N SER A 433 4.79 4.56 -30.73
CA SER A 433 3.56 4.68 -29.93
C SER A 433 2.97 3.31 -29.60
N SER A 434 2.27 3.23 -28.47
CA SER A 434 1.56 2.02 -28.06
C SER A 434 0.21 2.35 -27.41
N ILE A 435 -0.74 1.44 -27.55
CA ILE A 435 -2.02 1.45 -26.87
C ILE A 435 -2.20 0.07 -26.24
N GLY A 436 -2.64 0.05 -24.98
CA GLY A 436 -2.89 -1.20 -24.27
C GLY A 436 -4.27 -1.21 -23.62
N PHE A 437 -4.86 -2.39 -23.56
CA PHE A 437 -6.10 -2.69 -22.86
C PHE A 437 -5.89 -3.89 -21.97
N GLY A 438 -6.39 -3.84 -20.74
CA GLY A 438 -6.26 -4.93 -19.78
C GLY A 438 -7.54 -5.14 -19.00
N ILE A 439 -7.82 -6.40 -18.71
CA ILE A 439 -8.85 -6.85 -17.78
C ILE A 439 -8.17 -7.77 -16.78
N LYS A 440 -8.29 -7.45 -15.50
CA LYS A 440 -7.70 -8.21 -14.42
C LYS A 440 -8.74 -8.53 -13.36
N GLU A 441 -8.80 -9.79 -12.94
CA GLU A 441 -9.54 -10.24 -11.78
C GLU A 441 -8.55 -10.84 -10.78
N LYS A 442 -8.56 -10.34 -9.53
CA LYS A 442 -7.59 -10.78 -8.51
C LYS A 442 -8.09 -11.93 -7.64
N ASN A 443 -9.41 -12.15 -7.64
CA ASN A 443 -10.05 -13.12 -6.75
C ASN A 443 -11.16 -13.91 -7.47
N PHE A 444 -10.80 -14.57 -8.55
CA PHE A 444 -11.75 -15.30 -9.41
C PHE A 444 -12.50 -16.38 -8.64
N PHE A 445 -13.84 -16.30 -8.64
CA PHE A 445 -14.75 -17.15 -7.86
C PHE A 445 -14.45 -17.18 -6.35
N GLY A 446 -13.86 -16.13 -5.80
CA GLY A 446 -13.50 -16.07 -4.38
C GLY A 446 -12.34 -16.99 -3.96
N LYS A 447 -11.62 -17.58 -4.92
CA LYS A 447 -10.53 -18.55 -4.68
C LYS A 447 -9.14 -17.92 -4.59
N GLY A 448 -9.01 -16.59 -4.65
CA GLY A 448 -7.71 -15.92 -4.72
C GLY A 448 -6.96 -16.14 -6.05
N ILE A 449 -7.59 -16.78 -7.05
CA ILE A 449 -7.00 -17.00 -8.36
C ILE A 449 -7.00 -15.66 -9.12
N GLN A 450 -5.83 -15.29 -9.64
CA GLN A 450 -5.66 -14.09 -10.44
C GLN A 450 -5.79 -14.45 -11.92
N LEU A 451 -6.63 -13.71 -12.63
CA LEU A 451 -6.74 -13.75 -14.09
C LEU A 451 -6.35 -12.39 -14.65
N ASP A 452 -5.59 -12.39 -15.72
CA ASP A 452 -5.11 -11.18 -16.38
C ASP A 452 -5.14 -11.39 -17.90
N ALA A 453 -5.88 -10.55 -18.61
CA ALA A 453 -5.96 -10.56 -20.07
C ALA A 453 -5.54 -9.20 -20.61
N ASN A 454 -4.49 -9.15 -21.41
CA ASN A 454 -3.91 -7.93 -21.96
C ASN A 454 -3.82 -7.97 -23.47
N LEU A 455 -4.13 -6.85 -24.10
CA LEU A 455 -3.91 -6.59 -25.51
C LEU A 455 -3.04 -5.34 -25.64
N GLU A 456 -1.89 -5.47 -26.28
CA GLU A 456 -0.96 -4.40 -26.59
C GLU A 456 -0.85 -4.21 -28.10
N LEU A 457 -1.00 -3.00 -28.56
CA LEU A 457 -0.87 -2.58 -29.94
C LEU A 457 0.22 -1.50 -30.02
N SER A 458 1.26 -1.75 -30.79
CA SER A 458 2.31 -0.79 -31.07
C SER A 458 2.64 -0.75 -32.55
N GLU A 459 3.53 0.16 -32.97
CA GLU A 459 3.95 0.29 -34.37
C GLU A 459 4.59 -0.99 -34.91
N GLU A 460 5.33 -1.73 -34.07
CA GLU A 460 6.02 -2.96 -34.48
C GLU A 460 5.33 -4.22 -33.99
N THR A 461 4.48 -4.15 -32.95
CA THR A 461 4.02 -5.37 -32.25
C THR A 461 2.54 -5.30 -31.93
N ILE A 462 1.86 -6.40 -32.21
CA ILE A 462 0.52 -6.72 -31.70
C ILE A 462 0.69 -7.92 -30.79
N ARG A 463 0.29 -7.78 -29.51
CA ARG A 463 0.43 -8.87 -28.53
C ARG A 463 -0.84 -9.02 -27.73
N GLY A 464 -1.37 -10.25 -27.71
CA GLY A 464 -2.39 -10.69 -26.78
C GLY A 464 -1.81 -11.66 -25.77
N LYS A 465 -2.10 -11.47 -24.49
CA LYS A 465 -1.67 -12.36 -23.41
C LYS A 465 -2.81 -12.63 -22.46
N PHE A 466 -2.98 -13.88 -22.07
CA PHE A 466 -3.83 -14.30 -20.96
C PHE A 466 -2.98 -15.03 -19.93
N SER A 467 -3.14 -14.68 -18.67
CA SER A 467 -2.41 -15.27 -17.54
C SER A 467 -3.39 -15.69 -16.45
N SER A 468 -3.19 -16.87 -15.90
CA SER A 468 -3.87 -17.38 -14.73
C SER A 468 -2.85 -17.78 -13.67
N VAL A 469 -2.97 -17.23 -12.45
CA VAL A 469 -2.10 -17.55 -11.32
C VAL A 469 -2.95 -17.99 -10.14
N ASN A 470 -2.77 -19.23 -9.72
CA ASN A 470 -3.32 -19.75 -8.47
C ASN A 470 -2.21 -19.72 -7.42
N PRO A 471 -2.21 -18.79 -6.45
CA PRO A 471 -1.09 -18.58 -5.51
C PRO A 471 -0.92 -19.74 -4.51
N ASN A 472 -2.00 -20.42 -4.15
CA ASN A 472 -1.99 -21.53 -3.19
C ASN A 472 -2.55 -22.81 -3.83
N TRP A 473 -1.84 -23.33 -4.82
CA TRP A 473 -2.30 -24.49 -5.55
C TRP A 473 -2.34 -25.73 -4.67
N ARG A 474 -3.51 -26.37 -4.58
CA ARG A 474 -3.78 -27.53 -3.71
C ARG A 474 -3.56 -27.25 -2.21
N GLY A 475 -3.73 -26.01 -1.75
CA GLY A 475 -3.52 -25.64 -0.35
C GLY A 475 -2.05 -25.62 0.09
N THR A 476 -1.11 -25.52 -0.87
CA THR A 476 0.32 -25.38 -0.60
C THR A 476 0.78 -23.95 -0.85
N ASP A 477 1.98 -23.57 -0.39
CA ASP A 477 2.61 -22.28 -0.66
C ASP A 477 3.20 -22.18 -2.08
N GLN A 478 2.80 -23.09 -2.96
CA GLN A 478 3.23 -23.10 -4.35
C GLN A 478 2.18 -22.46 -5.24
N SER A 479 2.61 -21.55 -6.10
CA SER A 479 1.74 -20.96 -7.11
C SER A 479 1.74 -21.80 -8.39
N LEU A 480 0.57 -22.06 -8.96
CA LEU A 480 0.45 -22.60 -10.33
C LEU A 480 0.25 -21.42 -11.29
N ILE A 481 1.09 -21.34 -12.30
CA ILE A 481 1.11 -20.26 -13.30
C ILE A 481 0.80 -20.87 -14.67
N PHE A 482 -0.20 -20.34 -15.34
CA PHE A 482 -0.54 -20.68 -16.71
C PHE A 482 -0.64 -19.40 -17.55
N ASN A 483 0.09 -19.36 -18.67
CA ASN A 483 0.06 -18.24 -19.59
C ASN A 483 -0.22 -18.75 -21.02
N ILE A 484 -1.03 -18.00 -21.76
CA ILE A 484 -1.17 -18.14 -23.21
C ILE A 484 -0.83 -16.79 -23.81
N GLN A 485 -0.05 -16.78 -24.88
CA GLN A 485 0.23 -15.55 -25.61
C GLN A 485 0.26 -15.76 -27.11
N SER A 486 -0.12 -14.72 -27.82
CA SER A 486 0.11 -14.61 -29.26
C SER A 486 0.66 -13.22 -29.55
N SER A 487 1.76 -13.16 -30.29
CA SER A 487 2.37 -11.88 -30.65
C SER A 487 2.83 -11.89 -32.10
N GLU A 488 2.48 -10.84 -32.84
CA GLU A 488 3.03 -10.54 -34.13
C GLU A 488 4.00 -9.36 -33.97
N THR A 489 5.24 -9.52 -34.43
CA THR A 489 6.25 -8.46 -34.42
C THR A 489 6.74 -8.24 -35.83
N ASP A 490 6.41 -7.07 -36.42
CA ASP A 490 6.80 -6.66 -37.76
C ASP A 490 8.02 -5.74 -37.71
N ARG A 491 9.15 -6.27 -38.08
CA ARG A 491 10.43 -5.59 -38.17
C ARG A 491 11.04 -5.65 -39.56
N ILE A 492 10.22 -5.88 -40.60
CA ILE A 492 10.69 -6.00 -41.98
C ILE A 492 11.49 -4.75 -42.38
N LYS A 493 11.00 -3.56 -42.09
CA LYS A 493 11.67 -2.30 -42.46
C LYS A 493 12.95 -2.04 -41.68
N ALA A 494 12.98 -2.43 -40.36
CA ALA A 494 14.09 -2.09 -39.49
C ALA A 494 15.17 -3.17 -39.44
N PHE A 495 14.79 -4.44 -39.58
CA PHE A 495 15.65 -5.60 -39.35
C PHE A 495 15.47 -6.72 -40.39
N GLY A 496 14.65 -6.53 -41.40
CA GLY A 496 14.49 -7.50 -42.48
C GLY A 496 13.58 -8.70 -42.20
N TYR A 497 12.90 -8.77 -41.05
CA TYR A 497 12.06 -9.91 -40.70
C TYR A 497 10.77 -9.57 -39.96
N LYS A 498 9.83 -10.51 -39.97
CA LYS A 498 8.57 -10.49 -39.23
C LYS A 498 8.34 -11.83 -38.57
N THR A 499 7.90 -11.84 -37.32
CA THR A 499 7.57 -13.05 -36.58
C THR A 499 6.14 -13.04 -36.09
N THR A 500 5.49 -14.20 -36.09
CA THR A 500 4.24 -14.45 -35.39
C THR A 500 4.47 -15.63 -34.46
N THR A 501 4.41 -15.42 -33.16
CA THR A 501 4.67 -16.44 -32.13
C THR A 501 3.40 -16.65 -31.31
N THR A 502 2.94 -17.92 -31.25
CA THR A 502 1.78 -18.29 -30.41
C THR A 502 2.13 -19.51 -29.56
N GLY A 503 1.79 -19.45 -28.29
CA GLY A 503 2.11 -20.55 -27.39
C GLY A 503 1.59 -20.37 -25.97
N PHE A 504 1.96 -21.32 -25.14
CA PHE A 504 1.59 -21.32 -23.72
C PHE A 504 2.80 -21.68 -22.83
N THR A 505 2.70 -21.30 -21.58
CA THR A 505 3.66 -21.68 -20.52
C THR A 505 2.89 -22.19 -19.32
N LEU A 506 3.34 -23.31 -18.78
CA LEU A 506 2.84 -23.87 -17.52
C LEU A 506 4.00 -23.96 -16.54
N GLY A 507 3.87 -23.35 -15.40
CA GLY A 507 4.94 -23.28 -14.40
C GLY A 507 4.43 -23.23 -12.97
N THR A 508 5.36 -23.32 -12.05
CA THR A 508 5.12 -23.12 -10.63
C THR A 508 6.12 -22.15 -10.04
N ARG A 509 5.75 -21.47 -8.96
CA ARG A 509 6.63 -20.58 -8.21
C ARG A 509 6.51 -20.92 -6.74
N PHE A 510 7.63 -21.11 -6.07
CA PHE A 510 7.70 -21.34 -4.64
C PHE A 510 8.94 -20.71 -4.04
N GLU A 511 8.85 -20.34 -2.77
CA GLU A 511 9.97 -19.85 -1.98
C GLU A 511 10.74 -21.06 -1.44
N TYR A 512 11.99 -21.21 -1.87
CA TYR A 512 12.84 -22.33 -1.45
C TYR A 512 13.60 -21.99 -0.17
N TYR A 513 13.98 -20.75 -0.03
CA TYR A 513 14.64 -20.15 1.14
C TYR A 513 14.17 -18.72 1.25
N GLU A 514 14.30 -18.09 2.40
CA GLU A 514 13.84 -16.70 2.65
C GLU A 514 14.29 -15.75 1.53
N ASP A 515 13.31 -15.15 0.82
CA ASP A 515 13.48 -14.27 -0.35
C ASP A 515 14.10 -14.92 -1.61
N LEU A 516 14.33 -16.25 -1.60
CA LEU A 516 14.84 -17.01 -2.73
C LEU A 516 13.71 -17.82 -3.37
N PHE A 517 13.30 -17.42 -4.56
CA PHE A 517 12.22 -18.06 -5.32
C PHE A 517 12.76 -18.92 -6.45
N LEU A 518 12.20 -20.12 -6.59
CA LEU A 518 12.40 -20.98 -7.74
C LEU A 518 11.12 -20.99 -8.59
N ILE A 519 11.31 -20.85 -9.92
CA ILE A 519 10.20 -20.75 -10.88
C ILE A 519 10.51 -21.66 -12.07
N PRO A 520 10.32 -22.99 -11.94
CA PRO A 520 10.40 -23.91 -13.09
C PRO A 520 9.12 -23.81 -13.92
N SER A 521 9.25 -23.93 -15.25
CA SER A 521 8.14 -23.93 -16.19
C SER A 521 8.47 -24.74 -17.45
N ILE A 522 7.42 -25.15 -18.16
CA ILE A 522 7.50 -25.68 -19.49
C ILE A 522 6.79 -24.70 -20.41
N SER A 523 7.47 -24.26 -21.44
CA SER A 523 6.92 -23.42 -22.49
C SER A 523 6.84 -24.18 -23.81
N ASN A 524 5.79 -23.86 -24.57
CA ASN A 524 5.54 -24.46 -25.86
C ASN A 524 5.11 -23.36 -26.82
N TYR A 525 5.86 -23.16 -27.89
CA TYR A 525 5.64 -22.10 -28.85
C TYR A 525 5.70 -22.58 -30.28
N TYR A 526 4.80 -22.04 -31.08
CA TYR A 526 4.83 -22.14 -32.53
C TYR A 526 5.15 -20.76 -33.09
N GLU A 527 6.17 -20.67 -33.94
CA GLU A 527 6.62 -19.44 -34.56
C GLU A 527 6.55 -19.53 -36.08
N SER A 528 6.07 -18.48 -36.73
CA SER A 528 6.19 -18.26 -38.16
C SER A 528 7.13 -17.09 -38.41
N LEU A 529 8.26 -17.34 -39.07
CA LEU A 529 9.26 -16.35 -39.44
C LEU A 529 9.18 -16.05 -40.94
N LYS A 530 8.99 -14.78 -41.27
CA LYS A 530 9.01 -14.24 -42.63
C LYS A 530 10.14 -13.24 -42.76
N THR A 531 10.76 -13.19 -43.92
CA THR A 531 11.87 -12.25 -44.22
C THR A 531 11.55 -11.37 -45.42
N SER A 532 12.15 -10.20 -45.51
CA SER A 532 12.13 -9.36 -46.67
C SER A 532 12.88 -10.03 -47.83
N SER A 533 12.47 -9.76 -49.07
CA SER A 533 13.23 -10.18 -50.25
C SER A 533 14.60 -9.50 -50.38
N THR A 534 14.77 -8.34 -49.68
CA THR A 534 16.02 -7.59 -49.66
C THR A 534 16.88 -7.90 -48.43
N ALA A 535 16.41 -8.77 -47.54
CA ALA A 535 17.16 -9.21 -46.38
C ALA A 535 18.43 -9.98 -46.77
N SER A 536 19.39 -10.08 -45.86
CA SER A 536 20.61 -10.84 -46.11
C SER A 536 20.30 -12.34 -46.43
N SER A 537 21.18 -13.00 -47.17
CA SER A 537 20.99 -14.41 -47.51
C SER A 537 20.90 -15.32 -46.29
N ASN A 538 21.60 -14.97 -45.19
CA ASN A 538 21.53 -15.71 -43.93
C ASN A 538 20.15 -15.56 -43.24
N LEU A 539 19.54 -14.39 -43.33
CA LEU A 539 18.16 -14.18 -42.83
C LEU A 539 17.14 -14.93 -43.69
N GLN A 540 17.28 -14.87 -45.04
CA GLN A 540 16.35 -15.52 -45.94
C GLN A 540 16.32 -17.04 -45.75
N LYS A 541 17.45 -17.69 -45.42
CA LYS A 541 17.54 -19.13 -45.10
C LYS A 541 16.71 -19.53 -43.89
N GLN A 542 16.49 -18.61 -42.95
CA GLN A 542 15.76 -18.89 -41.71
C GLN A 542 14.24 -18.73 -41.86
N ARG A 543 13.74 -18.37 -43.05
CA ARG A 543 12.30 -18.30 -43.32
C ARG A 543 11.66 -19.66 -43.12
N GLY A 544 10.62 -19.73 -42.27
CA GLY A 544 9.96 -21.00 -41.98
C GLY A 544 8.97 -20.93 -40.84
N THR A 545 8.56 -22.08 -40.41
CA THR A 545 7.75 -22.27 -39.19
C THR A 545 8.52 -23.18 -38.27
N TYR A 546 8.45 -22.87 -36.98
CA TYR A 546 9.24 -23.53 -35.95
C TYR A 546 8.35 -23.91 -34.77
N PHE A 547 8.66 -25.01 -34.16
CA PHE A 547 8.00 -25.51 -32.98
C PHE A 547 9.04 -25.77 -31.91
N ASP A 548 8.83 -25.13 -30.74
CA ASP A 548 9.77 -25.19 -29.64
C ASP A 548 9.04 -25.57 -28.36
N THR A 549 9.57 -26.55 -27.64
CA THR A 549 9.18 -26.92 -26.28
C THR A 549 10.42 -26.86 -25.42
N ASP A 550 10.41 -25.94 -24.46
CA ASP A 550 11.54 -25.66 -23.59
C ASP A 550 11.20 -25.92 -22.13
N PHE A 551 12.19 -26.36 -21.37
CA PHE A 551 12.19 -26.33 -19.93
C PHE A 551 12.90 -25.04 -19.48
N ASP A 552 12.13 -24.17 -18.84
CA ASP A 552 12.62 -22.91 -18.32
C ASP A 552 12.73 -22.98 -16.81
N TYR A 553 13.75 -22.35 -16.23
CA TYR A 553 13.74 -22.08 -14.79
C TYR A 553 14.37 -20.74 -14.46
N ILE A 554 13.84 -20.14 -13.41
CA ILE A 554 14.33 -18.88 -12.86
C ILE A 554 14.66 -19.10 -11.39
N ILE A 555 15.83 -18.61 -10.97
CA ILE A 555 16.25 -18.48 -9.58
C ILE A 555 16.28 -16.99 -9.28
N ASP A 556 15.42 -16.51 -8.38
CA ASP A 556 15.23 -15.08 -8.09
C ASP A 556 15.44 -14.82 -6.60
N TYR A 557 16.54 -14.15 -6.24
CA TYR A 557 16.88 -13.78 -4.88
C TYR A 557 16.76 -12.25 -4.72
N ASP A 558 15.73 -11.78 -4.00
CA ASP A 558 15.35 -10.36 -3.92
C ASP A 558 15.36 -9.83 -2.49
N LYS A 559 16.47 -9.22 -2.09
CA LYS A 559 16.71 -8.58 -0.79
C LYS A 559 16.59 -7.05 -0.83
N ARG A 560 15.87 -6.50 -1.80
CA ARG A 560 15.63 -5.06 -1.86
C ARG A 560 14.65 -4.63 -0.79
N ASN A 561 14.88 -3.46 -0.19
CA ASN A 561 13.99 -2.90 0.82
C ASN A 561 12.59 -2.59 0.27
N GLN A 562 12.47 -2.28 -1.03
CA GLN A 562 11.21 -2.09 -1.74
C GLN A 562 11.41 -2.34 -3.24
N LYS A 563 10.36 -2.82 -3.92
CA LYS A 563 10.44 -3.17 -5.36
C LYS A 563 10.43 -1.94 -6.27
N PHE A 564 9.82 -0.85 -5.82
CA PHE A 564 9.70 0.42 -6.52
C PHE A 564 10.49 1.50 -5.80
N GLN A 565 11.25 2.36 -6.54
CA GLN A 565 12.15 3.37 -5.97
C GLN A 565 13.08 2.78 -4.88
N THR A 566 13.71 1.66 -5.19
CA THR A 566 14.62 0.96 -4.29
C THR A 566 15.73 1.90 -3.80
N THR A 567 15.98 1.93 -2.49
CA THR A 567 17.03 2.77 -1.89
C THR A 567 18.16 1.96 -1.27
N ASP A 568 17.91 0.67 -0.95
CA ASP A 568 18.90 -0.20 -0.35
C ASP A 568 18.62 -1.67 -0.68
N GLY A 569 19.67 -2.51 -0.63
CA GLY A 569 19.58 -3.93 -0.88
C GLY A 569 19.93 -4.33 -2.31
N PHE A 570 19.71 -5.59 -2.63
CA PHE A 570 20.05 -6.15 -3.95
C PHE A 570 19.05 -7.19 -4.43
N ARG A 571 19.07 -7.45 -5.75
CA ARG A 571 18.39 -8.59 -6.39
C ARG A 571 19.36 -9.30 -7.30
N SER A 572 19.38 -10.63 -7.24
CA SER A 572 20.13 -11.51 -8.13
C SER A 572 19.16 -12.47 -8.80
N LYS A 573 19.09 -12.46 -10.13
CA LYS A 573 18.18 -13.29 -10.92
C LYS A 573 18.97 -14.04 -11.99
N PHE A 574 18.89 -15.36 -11.94
CA PHE A 574 19.39 -16.24 -12.98
C PHE A 574 18.20 -16.88 -13.71
N SER A 575 18.28 -17.02 -15.03
CA SER A 575 17.29 -17.67 -15.87
C SER A 575 17.96 -18.55 -16.90
N GLN A 576 17.42 -19.73 -17.13
CA GLN A 576 17.88 -20.63 -18.19
C GLN A 576 16.67 -21.22 -18.92
N SER A 577 16.81 -21.38 -20.25
CA SER A 577 15.90 -22.10 -21.11
C SER A 577 16.67 -23.23 -21.80
N ILE A 578 16.15 -24.46 -21.69
CA ILE A 578 16.76 -25.67 -22.19
C ILE A 578 15.75 -26.32 -23.16
N PRO A 579 16.08 -26.51 -24.43
CA PRO A 579 15.20 -27.16 -25.41
C PRO A 579 14.98 -28.63 -25.04
N ILE A 580 13.71 -29.06 -25.00
CA ILE A 580 13.31 -30.46 -24.84
C ILE A 580 12.99 -31.06 -26.20
N VAL A 581 12.15 -30.40 -26.98
CA VAL A 581 11.81 -30.69 -28.35
C VAL A 581 11.76 -29.38 -29.11
N SER A 582 12.69 -29.12 -29.98
CA SER A 582 12.83 -27.84 -30.67
C SER A 582 13.36 -28.05 -32.08
N ASP A 583 12.85 -27.24 -33.01
CA ASP A 583 13.37 -27.21 -34.39
C ASP A 583 14.75 -26.51 -34.45
N THR A 584 15.04 -25.64 -33.46
CA THR A 584 16.37 -25.05 -33.28
C THR A 584 16.82 -25.24 -31.82
N ASN A 585 17.75 -26.17 -31.64
CA ASN A 585 18.19 -26.54 -30.29
C ASN A 585 19.21 -25.53 -29.74
N ALA A 586 18.71 -24.47 -29.09
CA ALA A 586 19.53 -23.43 -28.48
C ALA A 586 19.29 -23.33 -26.98
N ILE A 587 20.37 -23.33 -26.16
CA ILE A 587 20.30 -23.04 -24.73
C ILE A 587 20.47 -21.54 -24.53
N SER A 588 19.51 -20.95 -23.82
CA SER A 588 19.59 -19.54 -23.41
C SER A 588 19.87 -19.41 -21.91
N ASN A 589 20.82 -18.56 -21.54
CA ASN A 589 21.19 -18.23 -20.16
C ASN A 589 21.04 -16.73 -19.95
N GLY A 590 20.48 -16.31 -18.82
CA GLY A 590 20.38 -14.90 -18.45
C GLY A 590 20.77 -14.68 -16.99
N TYR A 591 21.50 -13.62 -16.72
CA TYR A 591 21.83 -13.20 -15.38
C TYR A 591 21.64 -11.70 -15.21
N GLU A 592 20.91 -11.31 -14.18
CA GLU A 592 20.68 -9.92 -13.79
C GLU A 592 21.02 -9.73 -12.32
N PHE A 593 21.86 -8.73 -12.04
CA PHE A 593 22.18 -8.30 -10.68
C PHE A 593 21.96 -6.81 -10.54
N ASN A 594 21.20 -6.42 -9.52
CA ASN A 594 20.89 -5.02 -9.23
C ASN A 594 21.20 -4.77 -7.75
N ALA A 595 22.02 -3.78 -7.45
CA ALA A 595 22.35 -3.38 -6.08
C ALA A 595 22.14 -1.88 -5.90
N TYR A 596 21.65 -1.50 -4.73
CA TYR A 596 21.31 -0.13 -4.37
C TYR A 596 21.86 0.19 -2.98
N HIS A 597 22.39 1.38 -2.82
CA HIS A 597 22.85 1.84 -1.51
C HIS A 597 22.84 3.36 -1.42
N GLU A 598 22.49 3.90 -0.26
CA GLU A 598 22.58 5.34 0.00
C GLU A 598 24.06 5.75 0.19
N ILE A 599 24.65 6.37 -0.85
CA ILE A 599 26.05 6.79 -0.85
C ILE A 599 26.24 8.03 0.04
N SER A 600 25.28 8.92 0.03
CA SER A 600 25.27 10.18 0.76
C SER A 600 23.82 10.56 1.09
N ASP A 601 23.62 11.50 2.02
CA ASP A 601 22.28 11.93 2.45
C ASP A 601 21.35 12.25 1.28
N GLY A 602 20.41 11.34 1.01
CA GLY A 602 19.43 11.42 -0.07
C GLY A 602 19.99 11.19 -1.49
N MET A 603 21.17 10.59 -1.64
CA MET A 603 21.72 10.18 -2.92
C MET A 603 21.88 8.66 -2.97
N ILE A 604 21.17 8.02 -3.88
CA ILE A 604 21.17 6.57 -4.04
C ILE A 604 22.14 6.18 -5.16
N GLY A 605 23.15 5.39 -4.82
CA GLY A 605 23.97 4.72 -5.81
C GLY A 605 23.33 3.42 -6.29
N SER A 606 23.39 3.14 -7.58
CA SER A 606 22.97 1.87 -8.14
C SER A 606 24.02 1.27 -9.04
N PHE A 607 24.15 -0.05 -8.93
CA PHE A 607 24.95 -0.90 -9.81
C PHE A 607 24.01 -1.95 -10.40
N ASN A 608 23.94 -2.00 -11.75
CA ASN A 608 23.17 -3.00 -12.44
C ASN A 608 24.07 -3.74 -13.43
N PHE A 609 24.09 -5.05 -13.34
CA PHE A 609 24.73 -5.94 -14.30
C PHE A 609 23.66 -6.76 -15.00
N TYR A 610 23.78 -6.85 -16.31
CA TYR A 610 22.90 -7.61 -17.17
C TYR A 610 23.72 -8.41 -18.16
N SER A 611 23.48 -9.71 -18.29
CA SER A 611 24.14 -10.56 -19.27
C SER A 611 23.20 -11.65 -19.75
N LYS A 612 23.19 -11.90 -21.06
CA LYS A 612 22.52 -13.06 -21.66
C LYS A 612 23.44 -13.70 -22.69
N ALA A 613 23.29 -15.02 -22.81
CA ALA A 613 23.98 -15.82 -23.78
C ALA A 613 23.00 -16.84 -24.39
N ILE A 614 23.05 -17.05 -25.69
CA ILE A 614 22.31 -18.09 -26.40
C ILE A 614 23.25 -18.84 -27.33
N ASN A 615 23.25 -20.14 -27.23
CA ASN A 615 24.15 -21.00 -28.01
C ASN A 615 23.40 -22.23 -28.55
N SER A 616 23.57 -22.51 -29.82
CA SER A 616 23.09 -23.77 -30.41
C SER A 616 23.89 -24.95 -29.83
N ILE A 617 23.22 -26.04 -29.54
CA ILE A 617 23.83 -27.32 -29.09
C ILE A 617 23.95 -28.36 -30.21
N THR A 618 23.35 -28.09 -31.38
CA THR A 618 23.42 -28.94 -32.57
C THR A 618 24.38 -28.44 -33.62
N GLY A 619 24.88 -27.23 -33.48
CA GLY A 619 25.77 -26.55 -34.42
C GLY A 619 25.05 -25.80 -35.54
N ASP A 620 23.70 -25.74 -35.49
CA ASP A 620 22.91 -24.89 -36.37
C ASP A 620 23.00 -23.41 -35.97
N ASP A 621 22.68 -22.51 -36.90
CA ASP A 621 22.62 -21.08 -36.59
C ASP A 621 21.49 -20.79 -35.58
N VAL A 622 21.74 -19.94 -34.57
CA VAL A 622 20.71 -19.41 -33.69
C VAL A 622 19.74 -18.58 -34.54
N ARG A 623 18.44 -18.85 -34.40
CA ARG A 623 17.37 -18.18 -35.14
C ARG A 623 17.34 -16.68 -34.84
N ILE A 624 17.12 -15.83 -35.87
CA ILE A 624 17.11 -14.35 -35.71
C ILE A 624 16.11 -13.86 -34.66
N SER A 625 14.99 -14.52 -34.48
CA SER A 625 13.99 -14.21 -33.46
C SER A 625 14.48 -14.49 -32.02
N GLU A 626 15.45 -15.37 -31.84
CA GLU A 626 16.04 -15.74 -30.56
C GLU A 626 17.31 -14.96 -30.24
N ARG A 627 17.95 -14.35 -31.28
CA ARG A 627 19.17 -13.57 -31.09
C ARG A 627 18.96 -12.39 -30.15
N LEU A 628 20.01 -12.05 -29.45
CA LEU A 628 20.01 -11.06 -28.39
C LEU A 628 20.29 -9.67 -28.93
N TYR A 629 19.47 -8.72 -28.49
CA TYR A 629 19.66 -7.29 -28.73
C TYR A 629 19.82 -6.56 -27.41
N MET A 630 20.57 -5.47 -27.39
CA MET A 630 20.74 -4.63 -26.21
C MET A 630 19.43 -3.94 -25.84
N PRO A 631 18.90 -4.17 -24.64
CA PRO A 631 17.74 -3.39 -24.17
C PRO A 631 18.10 -1.92 -24.05
N THR A 632 17.18 -1.05 -24.47
CA THR A 632 17.42 0.41 -24.49
C THR A 632 17.64 1.03 -23.11
N SER A 633 17.12 0.39 -22.07
CA SER A 633 17.33 0.77 -20.67
C SER A 633 18.73 0.37 -20.12
N LYS A 634 19.43 -0.53 -20.81
CA LYS A 634 20.73 -1.05 -20.39
C LYS A 634 21.91 -0.35 -21.06
N LEU A 635 21.68 0.30 -22.18
CA LEU A 635 22.70 1.12 -22.87
C LEU A 635 21.99 2.31 -23.55
N ARG A 636 21.94 3.42 -22.85
CA ARG A 636 21.36 4.68 -23.35
C ARG A 636 22.33 5.38 -24.31
N GLY A 637 21.86 6.24 -25.17
CA GLY A 637 22.68 6.93 -26.17
C GLY A 637 22.80 6.21 -27.52
N PHE A 638 22.15 5.06 -27.66
CA PHE A 638 22.13 4.28 -28.90
C PHE A 638 20.71 3.98 -29.34
N GLU A 639 20.46 3.94 -30.65
CA GLU A 639 19.16 3.53 -31.19
C GLU A 639 18.85 2.07 -30.86
N ARG A 640 17.56 1.77 -30.66
CA ARG A 640 17.08 0.44 -30.31
C ARG A 640 17.49 -0.59 -31.38
N GLY A 641 18.24 -1.64 -30.96
CA GLY A 641 18.65 -2.74 -31.80
C GLY A 641 19.65 -2.37 -32.89
N LYS A 642 20.22 -1.17 -32.91
CA LYS A 642 21.14 -0.69 -33.95
C LYS A 642 22.59 -0.67 -33.47
N ILE A 643 22.95 -1.66 -32.67
CA ILE A 643 24.34 -1.95 -32.25
C ILE A 643 24.60 -3.45 -32.36
N GLY A 644 25.85 -3.83 -32.53
CA GLY A 644 26.27 -5.23 -32.63
C GLY A 644 26.46 -5.71 -34.07
N PRO A 645 26.40 -7.02 -34.32
CA PRO A 645 26.65 -7.62 -35.62
C PRO A 645 25.71 -7.13 -36.72
N VAL A 646 26.27 -6.87 -37.91
CA VAL A 646 25.54 -6.39 -39.10
C VAL A 646 25.85 -7.31 -40.28
N ASP A 647 24.81 -7.81 -40.91
CA ASP A 647 24.86 -8.62 -42.13
C ASP A 647 24.14 -7.88 -43.28
N ASN A 648 24.91 -7.41 -44.26
CA ASN A 648 24.39 -6.67 -45.44
C ASN A 648 23.44 -5.51 -45.07
N SER A 649 23.79 -4.70 -44.08
CA SER A 649 23.02 -3.59 -43.54
C SER A 649 21.87 -3.97 -42.57
N ASP A 650 21.57 -5.24 -42.39
CA ASP A 650 20.62 -5.74 -41.41
C ASP A 650 21.33 -5.96 -40.05
N TYR A 651 20.78 -5.39 -38.96
CA TYR A 651 21.27 -5.67 -37.62
C TYR A 651 20.72 -7.03 -37.15
N VAL A 652 21.58 -7.99 -37.03
CA VAL A 652 21.17 -9.39 -36.78
C VAL A 652 21.19 -9.80 -35.31
N GLY A 653 21.52 -8.86 -34.40
CA GLY A 653 21.72 -9.18 -32.98
C GLY A 653 22.96 -10.05 -32.76
N GLY A 654 23.14 -10.55 -31.55
CA GLY A 654 24.26 -11.41 -31.21
C GLY A 654 23.84 -12.63 -30.41
N ASN A 655 24.75 -13.56 -30.25
CA ASN A 655 24.58 -14.68 -29.33
C ASN A 655 24.88 -14.27 -27.88
N TYR A 656 25.57 -13.15 -27.69
CA TYR A 656 25.94 -12.64 -26.38
C TYR A 656 25.55 -11.16 -26.26
N VAL A 657 25.05 -10.78 -25.09
CA VAL A 657 24.81 -9.40 -24.71
C VAL A 657 25.22 -9.21 -23.25
N SER A 658 25.93 -8.13 -22.97
CA SER A 658 26.25 -7.78 -21.59
C SER A 658 26.26 -6.26 -21.42
N ALA A 659 25.78 -5.79 -20.24
CA ALA A 659 25.80 -4.39 -19.87
C ALA A 659 26.07 -4.19 -18.38
N ILE A 660 26.71 -3.09 -18.07
CA ILE A 660 26.89 -2.55 -16.72
C ILE A 660 26.34 -1.13 -16.72
N ASN A 661 25.48 -0.84 -15.75
CA ASN A 661 24.95 0.49 -15.51
C ASN A 661 25.33 0.95 -14.11
N LEU A 662 25.97 2.10 -14.04
CA LEU A 662 26.25 2.81 -12.80
C LEU A 662 25.41 4.07 -12.77
N ALA A 663 24.67 4.31 -11.72
CA ALA A 663 23.95 5.56 -11.59
C ALA A 663 23.98 6.11 -10.16
N ALA A 664 23.93 7.44 -10.07
CA ALA A 664 23.72 8.17 -8.84
C ALA A 664 22.39 8.92 -8.97
N THR A 665 21.40 8.49 -8.20
CA THR A 665 20.06 9.06 -8.23
C THR A 665 19.85 10.00 -7.04
N LEU A 666 19.35 11.19 -7.33
CA LEU A 666 18.93 12.19 -6.37
C LEU A 666 17.42 12.27 -6.36
N PRO A 667 16.74 11.50 -5.50
CA PRO A 667 15.28 11.60 -5.33
C PRO A 667 14.89 13.03 -4.94
N HIS A 668 13.81 13.52 -5.51
CA HIS A 668 13.29 14.86 -5.21
C HIS A 668 14.29 16.01 -5.48
N PHE A 669 15.19 15.83 -6.44
CA PHE A 669 16.20 16.85 -6.79
C PHE A 669 15.56 18.17 -7.26
N VAL A 670 14.47 18.08 -8.02
CA VAL A 670 13.74 19.25 -8.50
C VAL A 670 12.90 19.83 -7.36
N PRO A 671 13.17 21.06 -6.91
CA PRO A 671 12.40 21.68 -5.84
C PRO A 671 10.90 21.73 -6.18
N ASN A 672 10.05 21.35 -5.24
CA ASN A 672 8.59 21.35 -5.38
C ASN A 672 8.02 20.39 -6.46
N VAL A 673 8.78 19.43 -6.95
CA VAL A 673 8.29 18.31 -7.75
C VAL A 673 8.53 17.05 -6.94
N GLN A 674 7.48 16.55 -6.30
CA GLN A 674 7.51 15.25 -5.64
C GLN A 674 7.44 14.17 -6.72
N ASN A 675 7.99 12.99 -6.44
CA ASN A 675 8.00 11.85 -7.35
C ASN A 675 8.79 12.07 -8.66
N ALA A 676 9.79 12.96 -8.68
CA ALA A 676 10.72 13.10 -9.77
C ALA A 676 12.14 12.76 -9.30
N ASP A 677 12.71 11.73 -9.89
CA ASP A 677 14.06 11.26 -9.60
C ASP A 677 15.00 11.79 -10.70
N PHE A 678 16.03 12.50 -10.30
CA PHE A 678 17.10 12.91 -11.20
C PHE A 678 18.29 11.97 -11.03
N SER A 679 18.82 11.48 -12.12
CA SER A 679 20.00 10.61 -12.09
C SER A 679 21.09 11.03 -13.07
N VAL A 680 22.34 10.79 -12.67
CA VAL A 680 23.51 10.80 -13.54
C VAL A 680 23.94 9.36 -13.71
N PHE A 681 24.26 8.95 -14.93
CA PHE A 681 24.59 7.58 -15.21
C PHE A 681 25.79 7.40 -16.12
N TYR A 682 26.38 6.22 -16.03
CA TYR A 682 27.40 5.71 -16.93
C TYR A 682 27.01 4.28 -17.33
N ASP A 683 26.77 4.07 -18.62
CA ASP A 683 26.39 2.81 -19.20
C ASP A 683 27.51 2.26 -20.06
N VAL A 684 27.79 0.95 -19.89
CA VAL A 684 28.76 0.21 -20.72
C VAL A 684 28.09 -1.07 -21.18
N GLY A 685 28.24 -1.44 -22.43
CA GLY A 685 27.68 -2.69 -22.91
C GLY A 685 28.18 -3.12 -24.29
N ASN A 686 27.85 -4.33 -24.62
CA ASN A 686 28.20 -4.92 -25.91
C ASN A 686 27.16 -5.96 -26.36
N VAL A 687 27.05 -6.17 -27.67
CA VAL A 687 26.36 -7.27 -28.34
C VAL A 687 27.31 -7.87 -29.34
N TRP A 688 27.55 -9.19 -29.25
CA TRP A 688 28.55 -9.84 -30.10
C TRP A 688 28.23 -11.31 -30.32
N GLY A 689 28.99 -11.93 -31.20
CA GLY A 689 28.89 -13.34 -31.55
C GLY A 689 27.73 -13.64 -32.49
N VAL A 690 28.04 -14.23 -33.61
CA VAL A 690 27.07 -14.81 -34.57
C VAL A 690 27.61 -16.11 -35.11
N ASP A 691 26.71 -17.02 -35.46
CA ASP A 691 27.09 -18.32 -36.02
C ASP A 691 27.24 -18.29 -37.54
N TYR A 692 27.00 -17.11 -38.17
CA TYR A 692 27.07 -16.96 -39.61
C TYR A 692 28.51 -17.06 -40.14
N SER A 693 28.66 -17.49 -41.40
CA SER A 693 29.93 -17.47 -42.07
C SER A 693 30.47 -16.06 -42.31
N SER A 694 31.74 -15.93 -42.57
CA SER A 694 32.65 -14.78 -42.53
C SER A 694 32.26 -13.43 -43.21
N ALA A 695 31.05 -13.25 -43.68
CA ALA A 695 30.58 -12.05 -44.35
C ALA A 695 29.91 -11.01 -43.39
N VAL A 696 29.80 -11.31 -42.12
CA VAL A 696 29.14 -10.45 -41.11
C VAL A 696 30.17 -9.54 -40.45
N ASP A 697 29.86 -8.24 -40.37
CA ASP A 697 30.69 -7.30 -39.62
C ASP A 697 30.45 -7.51 -38.10
N GLU A 698 31.35 -8.23 -37.48
CA GLU A 698 31.43 -8.47 -36.04
C GLU A 698 32.31 -7.44 -35.35
N SER A 699 31.98 -6.18 -35.41
CA SER A 699 32.75 -5.23 -34.60
C SER A 699 32.51 -5.45 -33.10
N ASN A 700 33.26 -6.39 -32.51
CA ASN A 700 33.22 -6.66 -31.06
C ASN A 700 33.90 -5.51 -30.27
N LYS A 701 33.25 -4.34 -30.30
CA LYS A 701 33.75 -3.14 -29.62
C LYS A 701 32.88 -2.80 -28.43
N LEU A 702 33.52 -2.56 -27.30
CA LEU A 702 32.81 -2.08 -26.11
C LEU A 702 32.21 -0.71 -26.35
N ARG A 703 30.92 -0.56 -26.12
CA ARG A 703 30.16 0.69 -26.23
C ARG A 703 29.96 1.28 -24.84
N SER A 704 30.05 2.59 -24.74
CA SER A 704 29.76 3.28 -23.49
C SER A 704 29.12 4.64 -23.74
N ALA A 705 28.34 5.07 -22.75
CA ALA A 705 27.69 6.37 -22.76
C ALA A 705 27.59 6.94 -21.35
N VAL A 706 27.62 8.26 -21.25
CA VAL A 706 27.38 9.02 -20.04
C VAL A 706 26.17 9.93 -20.24
N GLY A 707 25.40 10.15 -19.20
CA GLY A 707 24.22 11.01 -19.36
C GLY A 707 23.52 11.35 -18.07
N ILE A 708 22.40 12.02 -18.28
CA ILE A 708 21.45 12.39 -17.22
C ILE A 708 20.06 11.85 -17.55
N ALA A 709 19.29 11.51 -16.53
CA ALA A 709 17.91 11.10 -16.70
C ALA A 709 17.02 11.73 -15.65
N ILE A 710 15.75 11.89 -15.98
CA ILE A 710 14.67 12.34 -15.10
C ILE A 710 13.53 11.35 -15.25
N ASP A 711 13.19 10.67 -14.17
CA ASP A 711 12.01 9.82 -14.08
C ASP A 711 10.98 10.50 -13.18
N TRP A 712 9.87 10.90 -13.78
CA TRP A 712 8.81 11.64 -13.10
C TRP A 712 7.51 10.81 -13.06
N TYR A 713 7.11 10.40 -11.89
CA TYR A 713 5.91 9.60 -11.66
C TYR A 713 4.70 10.52 -11.49
N THR A 714 3.87 10.60 -12.52
CA THR A 714 2.69 11.46 -12.55
C THR A 714 1.40 10.64 -12.41
N PRO A 715 0.28 11.26 -12.04
CA PRO A 715 -1.02 10.57 -12.00
C PRO A 715 -1.50 10.01 -13.36
N ILE A 716 -0.96 10.52 -14.47
CA ILE A 716 -1.26 10.04 -15.83
C ILE A 716 -0.26 8.99 -16.34
N GLY A 717 0.68 8.57 -15.50
CA GLY A 717 1.71 7.59 -15.81
C GLY A 717 3.13 8.13 -15.64
N PRO A 718 4.14 7.26 -15.74
CA PRO A 718 5.55 7.65 -15.65
C PRO A 718 5.97 8.44 -16.90
N LEU A 719 6.76 9.47 -16.67
CA LEU A 719 7.42 10.27 -17.70
C LEU A 719 8.92 10.11 -17.52
N SER A 720 9.60 9.53 -18.49
CA SER A 720 11.05 9.36 -18.48
C SER A 720 11.71 10.18 -19.59
N PHE A 721 12.73 10.92 -19.21
CA PHE A 721 13.57 11.69 -20.13
C PHE A 721 15.02 11.35 -19.88
N SER A 722 15.80 11.08 -20.93
CA SER A 722 17.23 10.89 -20.81
C SER A 722 17.98 11.60 -21.92
N TYR A 723 19.12 12.16 -21.57
CA TYR A 723 20.07 12.71 -22.51
C TYR A 723 21.41 12.00 -22.29
N ALA A 724 21.91 11.34 -23.32
CA ALA A 724 23.11 10.52 -23.27
C ALA A 724 24.10 10.91 -24.37
N ALA A 725 25.38 10.98 -24.03
CA ALA A 725 26.47 11.16 -24.95
C ALA A 725 27.27 9.85 -25.08
N PRO A 726 27.28 9.19 -26.24
CA PRO A 726 28.13 8.04 -26.49
C PRO A 726 29.61 8.42 -26.40
N LEU A 727 30.39 7.66 -25.61
CA LEU A 727 31.83 7.86 -25.46
C LEU A 727 32.59 6.93 -26.38
N THR A 728 32.19 5.66 -26.46
CA THR A 728 32.74 4.67 -27.35
C THR A 728 31.65 4.00 -28.18
N LYS A 729 31.92 3.84 -29.47
CA LYS A 729 30.98 3.20 -30.41
C LYS A 729 31.74 2.55 -31.57
N ALA A 730 31.10 1.58 -32.26
CA ALA A 730 31.57 1.07 -33.52
C ALA A 730 31.11 1.96 -34.70
N SER A 731 31.72 1.78 -35.86
CA SER A 731 31.37 2.57 -37.07
C SER A 731 29.96 2.29 -37.60
N THR A 732 29.49 1.07 -37.36
CA THR A 732 28.15 0.61 -37.75
C THR A 732 27.04 1.01 -36.79
N ASP A 733 27.38 1.45 -35.56
CA ASP A 733 26.41 1.78 -34.53
C ASP A 733 25.63 3.05 -34.87
N LYS A 734 24.31 3.06 -34.63
CA LYS A 734 23.48 4.26 -34.67
C LYS A 734 23.24 4.78 -33.26
N THR A 735 23.38 6.10 -33.11
CA THR A 735 23.28 6.79 -31.82
C THR A 735 22.04 7.64 -31.72
N GLU A 736 21.43 7.72 -30.53
CA GLU A 736 20.28 8.52 -30.17
C GLU A 736 20.56 9.24 -28.86
N SER A 737 20.89 10.53 -28.93
CA SER A 737 21.29 11.29 -27.73
C SER A 737 20.14 11.63 -26.79
N PHE A 738 18.94 11.84 -27.30
CA PHE A 738 17.75 12.18 -26.51
C PHE A 738 16.71 11.11 -26.63
N ARG A 739 16.20 10.66 -25.49
CA ARG A 739 15.09 9.72 -25.43
C ARG A 739 14.04 10.18 -24.45
N PHE A 740 12.79 10.02 -24.81
CA PHE A 740 11.67 10.25 -23.91
C PHE A 740 10.66 9.10 -24.01
N ASN A 741 9.95 8.89 -22.92
CA ASN A 741 8.82 7.97 -22.84
C ASN A 741 7.73 8.61 -21.99
N LEU A 742 6.53 8.67 -22.51
CA LEU A 742 5.34 9.24 -21.88
C LEU A 742 4.25 8.18 -21.83
N GLY A 743 3.66 7.92 -20.67
CA GLY A 743 2.50 7.07 -20.53
C GLY A 743 2.75 5.81 -19.72
N THR A 744 1.69 5.04 -19.55
CA THR A 744 1.71 3.77 -18.86
C THR A 744 2.35 2.70 -19.75
N THR A 745 3.46 2.15 -19.30
CA THR A 745 3.95 0.88 -19.84
C THR A 745 3.13 -0.25 -19.21
N PHE A 746 2.42 -1.01 -20.01
CA PHE A 746 1.71 -2.21 -19.58
C PHE A 746 2.64 -3.39 -19.41
#